data_79f7ffd8764b6cd3398d5da98bd76eca
#
_entry.id   79f7ffd8764b6cd3398d5da98bd76eca
#
_cell.length_a   1.000
_cell.length_b   1.000
_cell.length_c   1.000
_cell.angle_alpha   90.00
_cell.angle_beta   90.00
_cell.angle_gamma   90.00
#
_symmetry.space_group_name_H-M   'P 1'
#
loop_
_entity.id
_entity.type
_entity.pdbx_description
1 polymer ?
#
loop_
_entity_poly.entity_id
_entity_poly.type
_entity_poly.pdbx_seq_one_letter_code
_entity_poly.pdbx_strand_id
1 'polypeptide(L)'
;MKLPMSWLKGWVDPGLAPRELGDRMTLAGFELESIASAAPAFSGVVVAEILSAERHPQADKLQVCRVSIGGTELQIVCGAANARAGLRTALAQVGAVLPGDLKIKAAKLRGVESAGMLCSAKELGLAEVSDGILELPAEVALGADLRAVLDLDDPLLEFAITPNRGDAMSVQGLAREVAALTGAALGGPDCEPIPAAVEGASAGSPAQKSAAVSLSAGSACPRFHHRVLVDIDNARPSPLWLRERLRRAGQRSISPIVDITNYIVLELGQPMHAYDLDKIEGGALDVRFARGGESCDLLDGRTVELAPDVLVIADAAGPVAMAGVMGGVRTSVTPETTRVMLEVAWFAPAAIAGRGRRYGLTTDASQRFERGVDPELGRRAIERATRLMLEVAGGIVGAVEVTEVVAEDGAAAVRRAPRVTLRPAEVGRVLGLEMPPDRVVELLSRLDIQQVDGTAHPAAAVGETLTFQSPSHRFDITIERDLIEEVARLVGFEAIPVIDARAVQPIRALPTSQLEEQRLLDLFASRGWQEGVHFSFVDPVLQEQLFPGVPSHRLSNPIASDLAVMRLSLWPGLLRAAQENLRRQQGRIRLFEHGVVFPVGAPEIDRLGGVAVGGRRPEQWGEDEAPADFYDLRADLEALGGLVGQAGGLEFERASLGCLHPGRSARILRNGRPVGWAGELHPRWVRELGFPSAPLLFELDVAALTVEYPVFAEVSRFPQLRRDLAVVLAEEATFSSVLEGVTLSSSGLLRHVFVFDVYRGMGIETGRKSVALGLIFQDKNSTLTEEVIEGEMAAIRAALTLRLGASFRE
;
A
#
# COMPACT_ATOMS: atom_id res chain seq x y z
N MET A 1 -10.89 12.56 -2.31
CA MET A 1 -11.87 13.48 -2.99
C MET A 1 -11.85 14.82 -2.31
N LYS A 2 -11.52 15.91 -3.06
CA LYS A 2 -11.53 17.27 -2.51
C LYS A 2 -12.93 17.87 -2.66
N LEU A 3 -13.47 18.37 -1.56
CA LEU A 3 -14.83 18.92 -1.45
C LEU A 3 -14.78 20.34 -0.92
N PRO A 4 -14.95 21.39 -1.77
CA PRO A 4 -15.14 22.75 -1.30
C PRO A 4 -16.47 22.90 -0.54
N MET A 5 -16.44 23.52 0.65
CA MET A 5 -17.64 23.70 1.47
C MET A 5 -18.69 24.57 0.76
N SER A 6 -18.27 25.56 0.01
CA SER A 6 -19.18 26.40 -0.79
C SER A 6 -19.90 25.59 -1.88
N TRP A 7 -19.25 24.58 -2.47
CA TRP A 7 -19.88 23.72 -3.46
C TRP A 7 -20.84 22.72 -2.81
N LEU A 8 -20.44 22.10 -1.67
CA LEU A 8 -21.31 21.26 -0.88
C LEU A 8 -22.60 21.97 -0.48
N LYS A 9 -22.51 23.23 0.01
CA LYS A 9 -23.68 24.04 0.41
C LYS A 9 -24.66 24.31 -0.72
N GLY A 10 -24.23 24.22 -1.97
CA GLY A 10 -25.11 24.26 -3.13
C GLY A 10 -25.99 23.00 -3.30
N TRP A 11 -25.68 21.94 -2.59
CA TRP A 11 -26.40 20.66 -2.58
C TRP A 11 -27.09 20.41 -1.24
N VAL A 12 -26.40 20.63 -0.15
CA VAL A 12 -26.89 20.41 1.22
C VAL A 12 -26.16 21.35 2.17
N ASP A 13 -26.88 22.07 3.01
CA ASP A 13 -26.28 22.84 4.10
C ASP A 13 -26.37 22.04 5.40
N PRO A 14 -25.27 21.47 5.88
CA PRO A 14 -25.27 20.68 7.11
C PRO A 14 -25.48 21.51 8.38
N GLY A 15 -25.34 22.83 8.34
CA GLY A 15 -25.34 23.69 9.51
C GLY A 15 -24.19 23.43 10.49
N LEU A 16 -23.12 22.75 10.04
CA LEU A 16 -21.99 22.32 10.86
C LEU A 16 -20.71 23.07 10.50
N ALA A 17 -19.81 23.21 11.47
CA ALA A 17 -18.46 23.66 11.20
C ALA A 17 -17.68 22.60 10.37
N PRO A 18 -16.73 23.03 9.51
CA PRO A 18 -16.00 22.11 8.64
C PRO A 18 -15.35 20.92 9.37
N ARG A 19 -14.76 21.17 10.55
CA ARG A 19 -14.16 20.12 11.37
C ARG A 19 -15.19 19.11 11.89
N GLU A 20 -16.29 19.61 12.43
CA GLU A 20 -17.39 18.77 12.95
C GLU A 20 -18.00 17.91 11.85
N LEU A 21 -18.21 18.48 10.65
CA LEU A 21 -18.67 17.72 9.51
C LEU A 21 -17.66 16.61 9.13
N GLY A 22 -16.37 16.96 9.07
CA GLY A 22 -15.31 16.00 8.77
C GLY A 22 -15.26 14.85 9.76
N ASP A 23 -15.37 15.14 11.05
CA ASP A 23 -15.37 14.12 12.12
C ASP A 23 -16.59 13.20 11.99
N ARG A 24 -17.81 13.74 11.74
CA ARG A 24 -19.02 12.93 11.50
C ARG A 24 -18.91 12.05 10.26
N MET A 25 -18.36 12.59 9.17
CA MET A 25 -18.14 11.83 7.94
C MET A 25 -17.12 10.70 8.17
N THR A 26 -16.06 10.97 8.93
CA THR A 26 -15.05 9.96 9.30
C THR A 26 -15.69 8.80 10.08
N LEU A 27 -16.49 9.11 11.09
CA LEU A 27 -17.24 8.09 11.86
C LEU A 27 -18.25 7.32 11.02
N ALA A 28 -18.67 7.88 9.88
CA ALA A 28 -19.56 7.21 8.93
C ALA A 28 -18.82 6.49 7.80
N GLY A 29 -17.48 6.36 7.87
CA GLY A 29 -16.66 5.60 6.92
C GLY A 29 -15.99 6.43 5.81
N PHE A 30 -16.01 7.77 5.91
CA PHE A 30 -15.36 8.68 4.97
C PHE A 30 -14.24 9.44 5.69
N GLU A 31 -13.05 8.85 5.74
CA GLU A 31 -11.92 9.41 6.48
C GLU A 31 -11.54 10.80 5.98
N LEU A 32 -11.53 11.78 6.89
CA LEU A 32 -11.07 13.13 6.63
C LEU A 32 -9.53 13.16 6.66
N GLU A 33 -8.90 13.30 5.50
CA GLU A 33 -7.45 13.38 5.37
C GLU A 33 -6.92 14.78 5.71
N SER A 34 -7.60 15.82 5.24
CA SER A 34 -7.16 17.20 5.46
C SER A 34 -8.30 18.22 5.39
N ILE A 35 -8.10 19.38 6.04
CA ILE A 35 -8.86 20.60 5.84
C ILE A 35 -7.88 21.71 5.46
N ALA A 36 -8.06 22.28 4.28
CA ALA A 36 -7.22 23.36 3.77
C ALA A 36 -8.07 24.58 3.43
N SER A 37 -7.44 25.74 3.26
CA SER A 37 -8.09 26.93 2.68
C SER A 37 -7.96 26.90 1.15
N ALA A 38 -8.90 27.51 0.43
CA ALA A 38 -8.87 27.61 -1.02
C ALA A 38 -7.66 28.38 -1.58
N ALA A 39 -6.96 29.14 -0.75
CA ALA A 39 -5.71 29.80 -1.08
C ALA A 39 -4.81 29.96 0.15
N PRO A 40 -3.48 30.11 -0.02
CA PRO A 40 -2.58 30.52 1.05
C PRO A 40 -2.99 31.88 1.65
N ALA A 41 -2.49 32.16 2.84
CA ALA A 41 -2.72 33.46 3.48
C ALA A 41 -2.01 34.59 2.71
N PHE A 42 -2.74 35.60 2.41
CA PHE A 42 -2.23 36.91 1.93
C PHE A 42 -3.20 38.03 2.32
N SER A 43 -2.74 39.31 2.29
CA SER A 43 -3.57 40.45 2.69
C SER A 43 -3.20 41.71 1.88
N GLY A 44 -4.13 42.66 1.81
CA GLY A 44 -3.90 43.93 1.13
C GLY A 44 -3.90 43.83 -0.40
N VAL A 45 -4.54 42.80 -0.95
CA VAL A 45 -4.72 42.64 -2.40
C VAL A 45 -6.15 43.01 -2.76
N VAL A 46 -6.32 43.93 -3.68
CA VAL A 46 -7.63 44.47 -4.10
C VAL A 46 -7.82 44.33 -5.60
N VAL A 47 -9.07 44.40 -6.03
CA VAL A 47 -9.43 44.48 -7.45
C VAL A 47 -9.08 45.84 -8.00
N ALA A 48 -8.36 45.88 -9.11
CA ALA A 48 -7.97 47.11 -9.78
C ALA A 48 -8.19 47.03 -11.30
N GLU A 49 -8.42 48.16 -11.96
CA GLU A 49 -8.55 48.24 -13.41
C GLU A 49 -7.36 49.03 -13.99
N ILE A 50 -6.75 48.51 -15.02
CA ILE A 50 -5.69 49.18 -15.76
C ILE A 50 -6.35 50.19 -16.69
N LEU A 51 -6.13 51.50 -16.43
CA LEU A 51 -6.65 52.60 -17.24
C LEU A 51 -5.80 52.83 -18.50
N SER A 52 -4.47 52.73 -18.36
CA SER A 52 -3.52 52.81 -19.48
C SER A 52 -2.29 51.94 -19.20
N ALA A 53 -1.68 51.39 -20.26
CA ALA A 53 -0.45 50.62 -20.21
C ALA A 53 0.50 51.11 -21.31
N GLU A 54 1.54 51.81 -20.92
CA GLU A 54 2.52 52.41 -21.82
C GLU A 54 3.89 51.74 -21.68
N ARG A 55 4.69 51.67 -22.74
CA ARG A 55 6.03 51.09 -22.68
C ARG A 55 6.91 51.86 -21.69
N HIS A 56 7.68 51.10 -20.90
CA HIS A 56 8.62 51.69 -19.96
C HIS A 56 9.77 52.42 -20.71
N PRO A 57 10.13 53.68 -20.36
CA PRO A 57 11.09 54.48 -21.12
C PRO A 57 12.52 53.91 -21.15
N GLN A 58 12.87 52.98 -20.24
CA GLN A 58 14.22 52.43 -20.12
C GLN A 58 14.25 50.89 -20.07
N ALA A 59 13.14 50.20 -20.42
CA ALA A 59 13.08 48.74 -20.32
C ALA A 59 12.04 48.15 -21.27
N ASP A 60 12.48 47.49 -22.34
CA ASP A 60 11.61 46.94 -23.39
C ASP A 60 10.59 45.90 -22.91
N LYS A 61 10.85 45.21 -21.80
CA LYS A 61 9.98 44.18 -21.25
C LYS A 61 9.04 44.69 -20.14
N LEU A 62 9.09 45.98 -19.82
CA LEU A 62 8.25 46.58 -18.77
C LEU A 62 7.24 47.55 -19.37
N GLN A 63 6.13 47.70 -18.70
CA GLN A 63 5.08 48.68 -18.98
C GLN A 63 4.85 49.56 -17.73
N VAL A 64 4.51 50.84 -17.93
CA VAL A 64 4.05 51.72 -16.89
C VAL A 64 2.53 51.78 -17.00
N CYS A 65 1.84 51.25 -16.01
CA CYS A 65 0.39 51.16 -15.95
C CYS A 65 -0.17 52.23 -15.02
N ARG A 66 -1.20 52.91 -15.46
CA ARG A 66 -2.09 53.70 -14.57
C ARG A 66 -3.24 52.76 -14.17
N VAL A 67 -3.45 52.60 -12.88
CA VAL A 67 -4.35 51.62 -12.31
C VAL A 67 -5.32 52.29 -11.35
N SER A 68 -6.61 52.04 -11.50
CA SER A 68 -7.67 52.55 -10.62
C SER A 68 -8.19 51.48 -9.66
N ILE A 69 -8.40 51.86 -8.41
CA ILE A 69 -9.06 51.03 -7.39
C ILE A 69 -10.45 51.58 -6.99
N GLY A 70 -11.07 52.42 -7.87
CA GLY A 70 -12.43 52.93 -7.63
C GLY A 70 -12.46 54.25 -6.87
N GLY A 71 -11.48 55.13 -7.02
CA GLY A 71 -11.41 56.47 -6.38
C GLY A 71 -10.00 57.00 -6.24
N THR A 72 -9.02 56.14 -6.38
CA THR A 72 -7.60 56.43 -6.35
C THR A 72 -6.93 55.84 -7.56
N GLU A 73 -6.08 56.62 -8.21
CA GLU A 73 -5.24 56.17 -9.30
C GLU A 73 -3.81 55.97 -8.81
N LEU A 74 -3.19 54.87 -9.23
CA LEU A 74 -1.84 54.50 -8.86
C LEU A 74 -1.00 54.23 -10.11
N GLN A 75 0.28 54.57 -10.04
CA GLN A 75 1.26 54.18 -11.07
C GLN A 75 1.95 52.89 -10.67
N ILE A 76 1.90 51.88 -11.54
CA ILE A 76 2.47 50.56 -11.30
C ILE A 76 3.35 50.16 -12.49
N VAL A 77 4.55 49.71 -12.24
CA VAL A 77 5.41 49.11 -13.27
C VAL A 77 5.16 47.61 -13.34
N CYS A 78 4.75 47.14 -14.50
CA CYS A 78 4.36 45.74 -14.73
C CYS A 78 5.19 45.10 -15.84
N GLY A 79 5.60 43.85 -15.66
CA GLY A 79 6.33 43.07 -16.66
C GLY A 79 5.46 42.02 -17.41
N ALA A 80 4.17 41.96 -17.12
CA ALA A 80 3.30 40.97 -17.73
C ALA A 80 2.86 41.37 -19.15
N ALA A 81 2.93 40.46 -20.09
CA ALA A 81 2.57 40.69 -21.49
C ALA A 81 1.08 40.99 -21.69
N ASN A 82 0.22 40.47 -20.80
CA ASN A 82 -1.23 40.63 -20.88
C ASN A 82 -1.75 41.95 -20.24
N ALA A 83 -0.87 42.81 -19.67
CA ALA A 83 -1.27 44.09 -19.12
C ALA A 83 -1.76 45.00 -20.24
N ARG A 84 -3.04 45.44 -20.17
CA ARG A 84 -3.71 46.26 -21.19
C ARG A 84 -4.78 47.13 -20.54
N ALA A 85 -5.09 48.23 -21.17
CA ALA A 85 -6.19 49.12 -20.75
C ALA A 85 -7.54 48.35 -20.72
N GLY A 86 -8.35 48.63 -19.71
CA GLY A 86 -9.64 48.01 -19.48
C GLY A 86 -9.56 46.65 -18.76
N LEU A 87 -8.36 46.12 -18.51
CA LEU A 87 -8.21 44.82 -17.79
C LEU A 87 -8.41 45.03 -16.28
N ARG A 88 -9.35 44.28 -15.67
CA ARG A 88 -9.43 44.12 -14.22
C ARG A 88 -8.50 43.01 -13.75
N THR A 89 -7.77 43.29 -12.67
CA THR A 89 -6.70 42.46 -12.18
C THR A 89 -6.52 42.60 -10.67
N ALA A 90 -5.68 41.76 -10.07
CA ALA A 90 -5.31 41.82 -8.67
C ALA A 90 -4.16 42.81 -8.43
N LEU A 91 -4.35 43.77 -7.57
CA LEU A 91 -3.33 44.73 -7.14
C LEU A 91 -2.97 44.51 -5.67
N ALA A 92 -1.74 44.14 -5.42
CA ALA A 92 -1.16 44.18 -4.08
C ALA A 92 -0.71 45.61 -3.78
N GLN A 93 -1.37 46.25 -2.83
CA GLN A 93 -1.08 47.62 -2.39
C GLN A 93 0.22 47.67 -1.58
N VAL A 94 0.80 48.86 -1.42
CA VAL A 94 1.93 49.06 -0.50
C VAL A 94 1.51 48.65 0.93
N GLY A 95 2.27 47.79 1.54
CA GLY A 95 1.94 47.14 2.84
C GLY A 95 1.28 45.77 2.74
N ALA A 96 0.85 45.37 1.55
CA ALA A 96 0.33 44.00 1.34
C ALA A 96 1.37 42.94 1.68
N VAL A 97 0.90 41.79 2.18
CA VAL A 97 1.73 40.61 2.45
C VAL A 97 1.24 39.47 1.53
N LEU A 98 2.09 38.98 0.66
CA LEU A 98 1.83 37.89 -0.26
C LEU A 98 2.35 36.57 0.30
N PRO A 99 1.98 35.39 -0.27
CA PRO A 99 2.51 34.12 0.13
C PRO A 99 4.04 34.08 0.21
N GLY A 100 4.59 33.40 1.22
CA GLY A 100 6.03 33.40 1.51
C GLY A 100 6.52 34.68 2.22
N ASP A 101 5.60 35.38 2.92
CA ASP A 101 5.87 36.62 3.68
C ASP A 101 6.46 37.79 2.84
N LEU A 102 6.19 37.79 1.54
CA LEU A 102 6.62 38.85 0.64
C LEU A 102 5.85 40.13 0.91
N LYS A 103 6.50 41.10 1.53
CA LYS A 103 5.91 42.44 1.83
C LYS A 103 6.09 43.39 0.67
N ILE A 104 4.99 43.92 0.14
CA ILE A 104 4.99 44.89 -0.94
C ILE A 104 5.33 46.26 -0.42
N LYS A 105 6.33 46.91 -1.04
CA LYS A 105 6.79 48.22 -0.73
C LYS A 105 6.74 49.10 -1.98
N ALA A 106 6.60 50.42 -1.80
CA ALA A 106 6.83 51.34 -2.90
C ALA A 106 8.27 51.14 -3.42
N ALA A 107 8.40 50.98 -4.72
CA ALA A 107 9.67 50.70 -5.37
C ALA A 107 9.91 51.65 -6.56
N LYS A 108 11.18 51.86 -6.89
CA LYS A 108 11.57 52.57 -8.10
C LYS A 108 12.25 51.59 -9.06
N LEU A 109 11.55 51.24 -10.12
CA LEU A 109 12.01 50.27 -11.10
C LEU A 109 12.58 50.99 -12.31
N ARG A 110 13.88 50.86 -12.54
CA ARG A 110 14.62 51.60 -13.61
C ARG A 110 14.22 53.07 -13.75
N GLY A 111 14.14 53.80 -12.62
CA GLY A 111 13.85 55.21 -12.60
C GLY A 111 12.36 55.60 -12.53
N VAL A 112 11.43 54.65 -12.71
CA VAL A 112 9.97 54.88 -12.62
C VAL A 112 9.43 54.34 -11.30
N GLU A 113 8.61 55.13 -10.62
CA GLU A 113 8.00 54.76 -9.34
C GLU A 113 6.84 53.77 -9.55
N SER A 114 6.76 52.77 -8.67
CA SER A 114 5.67 51.80 -8.62
C SER A 114 5.09 51.78 -7.21
N ALA A 115 3.80 52.09 -7.08
CA ALA A 115 3.06 52.17 -5.82
C ALA A 115 2.28 50.87 -5.51
N GLY A 116 2.86 49.70 -5.81
CA GLY A 116 2.26 48.38 -5.62
C GLY A 116 2.74 47.37 -6.67
N MET A 117 2.05 46.23 -6.75
CA MET A 117 2.37 45.17 -7.68
C MET A 117 1.08 44.55 -8.25
N LEU A 118 0.97 44.48 -9.58
CA LEU A 118 -0.07 43.66 -10.22
C LEU A 118 0.31 42.19 -10.11
N CYS A 119 -0.58 41.37 -9.57
CA CYS A 119 -0.28 39.98 -9.21
C CYS A 119 -0.75 39.00 -10.26
N SER A 120 0.07 37.99 -10.49
CA SER A 120 -0.30 36.77 -11.18
C SER A 120 -0.96 35.77 -10.25
N ALA A 121 -1.62 34.75 -10.79
CA ALA A 121 -2.17 33.66 -10.00
C ALA A 121 -1.09 32.91 -9.20
N LYS A 122 0.15 32.82 -9.74
CA LYS A 122 1.28 32.19 -9.07
C LYS A 122 1.73 32.98 -7.82
N GLU A 123 1.83 34.28 -7.90
CA GLU A 123 2.24 35.10 -6.77
C GLU A 123 1.23 35.09 -5.64
N LEU A 124 -0.04 34.86 -5.97
CA LEU A 124 -1.14 34.65 -5.00
C LEU A 124 -1.27 33.23 -4.49
N GLY A 125 -0.44 32.30 -4.98
CA GLY A 125 -0.53 30.86 -4.64
C GLY A 125 -1.78 30.16 -5.19
N LEU A 126 -2.40 30.73 -6.23
CA LEU A 126 -3.59 30.16 -6.88
C LEU A 126 -3.25 29.22 -8.03
N ALA A 127 -2.00 29.25 -8.53
CA ALA A 127 -1.48 28.36 -9.56
C ALA A 127 0.03 28.16 -9.40
N GLU A 128 0.54 27.03 -9.91
CA GLU A 128 1.99 26.77 -9.95
C GLU A 128 2.71 27.56 -11.03
N VAL A 129 2.03 27.79 -12.15
CA VAL A 129 2.54 28.53 -13.32
C VAL A 129 1.53 29.60 -13.71
N SER A 130 2.02 30.74 -14.24
CA SER A 130 1.18 31.81 -14.73
C SER A 130 1.87 32.54 -15.88
N ASP A 131 1.14 32.76 -16.96
CA ASP A 131 1.65 33.43 -18.18
C ASP A 131 1.47 34.96 -18.14
N GLY A 132 0.94 35.54 -17.04
CA GLY A 132 0.69 36.96 -16.87
C GLY A 132 0.00 37.26 -15.55
N ILE A 133 -0.48 38.51 -15.41
CA ILE A 133 -1.28 38.92 -14.26
C ILE A 133 -2.66 38.32 -14.30
N LEU A 134 -3.26 38.15 -13.10
CA LEU A 134 -4.59 37.56 -12.94
C LEU A 134 -5.66 38.41 -13.63
N GLU A 135 -6.42 37.82 -14.56
CA GLU A 135 -7.53 38.46 -15.24
C GLU A 135 -8.84 38.19 -14.48
N LEU A 136 -9.52 39.29 -14.13
CA LEU A 136 -10.79 39.27 -13.42
C LEU A 136 -11.92 39.76 -14.32
N PRO A 137 -13.17 39.29 -14.11
CA PRO A 137 -14.35 39.74 -14.85
C PRO A 137 -14.58 41.25 -14.67
N ALA A 138 -15.12 41.90 -15.72
CA ALA A 138 -15.35 43.33 -15.75
C ALA A 138 -16.43 43.82 -14.78
N GLU A 139 -17.28 42.96 -14.29
CA GLU A 139 -18.36 43.26 -13.34
C GLU A 139 -17.91 43.27 -11.88
N VAL A 140 -16.70 42.83 -11.57
CA VAL A 140 -16.19 42.81 -10.19
C VAL A 140 -15.90 44.20 -9.69
N ALA A 141 -16.36 44.57 -8.49
CA ALA A 141 -16.22 45.92 -7.95
C ALA A 141 -14.76 46.35 -7.72
N LEU A 142 -14.39 47.51 -8.17
CA LEU A 142 -13.05 48.07 -7.97
C LEU A 142 -12.81 48.40 -6.49
N GLY A 143 -11.60 48.12 -6.01
CA GLY A 143 -11.20 48.29 -4.62
C GLY A 143 -11.71 47.19 -3.67
N ALA A 144 -12.50 46.23 -4.16
CA ALA A 144 -12.96 45.08 -3.35
C ALA A 144 -11.77 44.20 -2.96
N ASP A 145 -11.78 43.65 -1.75
CA ASP A 145 -10.78 42.68 -1.30
C ASP A 145 -10.84 41.42 -2.16
N LEU A 146 -9.70 41.02 -2.70
CA LEU A 146 -9.61 39.87 -3.62
C LEU A 146 -10.00 38.54 -2.95
N ARG A 147 -9.66 38.37 -1.67
CA ARG A 147 -10.03 37.14 -0.96
C ARG A 147 -11.54 36.96 -0.86
N ALA A 148 -12.24 38.09 -0.53
CA ALA A 148 -13.69 38.09 -0.46
C ALA A 148 -14.34 37.87 -1.84
N VAL A 149 -13.81 38.53 -2.88
CA VAL A 149 -14.33 38.42 -4.26
C VAL A 149 -14.24 36.98 -4.80
N LEU A 150 -13.14 36.32 -4.50
CA LEU A 150 -12.88 34.94 -4.97
C LEU A 150 -13.27 33.89 -3.94
N ASP A 151 -13.85 34.26 -2.78
CA ASP A 151 -14.20 33.34 -1.68
C ASP A 151 -13.02 32.42 -1.32
N LEU A 152 -11.82 32.99 -1.15
CA LEU A 152 -10.57 32.24 -0.97
C LEU A 152 -10.41 31.64 0.44
N ASP A 153 -11.30 31.96 1.37
CA ASP A 153 -11.36 31.41 2.71
C ASP A 153 -12.27 30.17 2.79
N ASP A 154 -12.86 29.76 1.65
CA ASP A 154 -13.66 28.53 1.55
C ASP A 154 -12.86 27.29 2.02
N PRO A 155 -13.35 26.57 3.04
CA PRO A 155 -12.69 25.37 3.50
C PRO A 155 -12.79 24.24 2.46
N LEU A 156 -11.64 23.60 2.18
CA LEU A 156 -11.55 22.41 1.33
C LEU A 156 -11.35 21.18 2.20
N LEU A 157 -12.35 20.32 2.26
CA LEU A 157 -12.26 19.05 2.95
C LEU A 157 -11.76 17.98 1.95
N GLU A 158 -10.79 17.20 2.35
CA GLU A 158 -10.30 16.06 1.56
C GLU A 158 -10.66 14.75 2.25
N PHE A 159 -11.42 13.90 1.55
CA PHE A 159 -11.88 12.61 2.04
C PHE A 159 -11.21 11.46 1.27
N ALA A 160 -10.74 10.46 1.99
CA ALA A 160 -10.42 9.15 1.43
C ALA A 160 -11.72 8.40 1.10
N ILE A 161 -11.84 7.94 -0.14
CA ILE A 161 -13.01 7.18 -0.58
C ILE A 161 -12.62 5.72 -0.80
N THR A 162 -13.22 4.84 -0.03
CA THR A 162 -12.97 3.40 -0.13
C THR A 162 -13.41 2.83 -1.49
N PRO A 163 -12.81 1.74 -1.97
CA PRO A 163 -13.12 1.18 -3.29
C PRO A 163 -14.58 0.74 -3.49
N ASN A 164 -15.30 0.37 -2.44
CA ASN A 164 -16.72 0.00 -2.49
C ASN A 164 -17.65 1.22 -2.65
N ARG A 165 -17.19 2.43 -2.33
CA ARG A 165 -17.99 3.65 -2.33
C ARG A 165 -17.75 4.52 -3.57
N GLY A 166 -17.81 3.92 -4.76
CA GLY A 166 -17.72 4.63 -6.03
C GLY A 166 -18.74 5.77 -6.20
N ASP A 167 -19.91 5.64 -5.62
CA ASP A 167 -20.97 6.64 -5.55
C ASP A 167 -20.55 7.95 -4.88
N ALA A 168 -19.66 7.88 -3.89
CA ALA A 168 -19.15 9.03 -3.14
C ALA A 168 -17.99 9.78 -3.82
N MET A 169 -17.56 9.37 -5.03
CA MET A 169 -16.52 10.06 -5.79
C MET A 169 -17.04 11.30 -6.54
N SER A 170 -18.00 12.01 -5.96
CA SER A 170 -18.60 13.24 -6.51
C SER A 170 -19.14 14.12 -5.39
N VAL A 171 -19.38 15.41 -5.72
CA VAL A 171 -20.04 16.33 -4.80
C VAL A 171 -21.46 15.83 -4.47
N GLN A 172 -22.20 15.36 -5.47
CA GLN A 172 -23.53 14.78 -5.28
C GLN A 172 -23.50 13.58 -4.33
N GLY A 173 -22.55 12.66 -4.51
CA GLY A 173 -22.46 11.46 -3.68
C GLY A 173 -22.14 11.80 -2.22
N LEU A 174 -21.18 12.69 -1.97
CA LEU A 174 -20.88 13.15 -0.63
C LEU A 174 -22.05 13.98 -0.03
N ALA A 175 -22.75 14.77 -0.84
CA ALA A 175 -23.93 15.51 -0.37
C ALA A 175 -25.07 14.58 0.07
N ARG A 176 -25.30 13.45 -0.60
CA ARG A 176 -26.25 12.41 -0.16
C ARG A 176 -25.89 11.87 1.23
N GLU A 177 -24.61 11.58 1.46
CA GLU A 177 -24.14 11.11 2.75
C GLU A 177 -24.32 12.16 3.86
N VAL A 178 -23.97 13.41 3.55
CA VAL A 178 -24.15 14.53 4.49
C VAL A 178 -25.65 14.69 4.82
N ALA A 179 -26.53 14.64 3.82
CA ALA A 179 -27.97 14.72 4.05
C ALA A 179 -28.47 13.56 4.92
N ALA A 180 -28.03 12.32 4.66
CA ALA A 180 -28.42 11.15 5.44
C ALA A 180 -27.97 11.23 6.90
N LEU A 181 -26.76 11.74 7.15
CA LEU A 181 -26.17 11.88 8.48
C LEU A 181 -26.74 13.04 9.29
N THR A 182 -27.10 14.13 8.62
CA THR A 182 -27.54 15.36 9.30
C THR A 182 -29.06 15.55 9.32
N GLY A 183 -29.76 14.87 8.40
CA GLY A 183 -31.18 15.10 8.16
C GLY A 183 -31.47 16.38 7.39
N ALA A 184 -30.45 17.07 6.87
CA ALA A 184 -30.62 18.27 6.06
C ALA A 184 -31.19 17.94 4.69
N ALA A 185 -31.97 18.85 4.14
CA ALA A 185 -32.62 18.68 2.83
C ALA A 185 -31.55 18.63 1.71
N LEU A 186 -31.61 17.60 0.87
CA LEU A 186 -30.77 17.48 -0.32
C LEU A 186 -31.39 18.27 -1.47
N GLY A 187 -30.67 19.22 -2.05
CA GLY A 187 -30.98 19.94 -3.26
C GLY A 187 -30.18 19.45 -4.45
N GLY A 188 -29.91 20.33 -5.38
CA GLY A 188 -29.02 20.07 -6.51
C GLY A 188 -29.27 21.00 -7.69
N PRO A 189 -28.39 20.93 -8.71
CA PRO A 189 -28.57 21.74 -9.91
C PRO A 189 -29.73 21.23 -10.77
N ASP A 190 -30.23 22.12 -11.61
CA ASP A 190 -31.23 21.79 -12.62
C ASP A 190 -30.62 20.86 -13.69
N CYS A 191 -31.20 19.67 -13.81
CA CYS A 191 -30.85 18.64 -14.80
C CYS A 191 -32.06 18.29 -15.70
N GLU A 192 -33.08 19.17 -15.75
CA GLU A 192 -34.25 18.97 -16.56
C GLU A 192 -33.92 18.93 -18.07
N PRO A 193 -34.66 18.17 -18.85
CA PRO A 193 -34.47 18.03 -20.27
C PRO A 193 -34.47 19.37 -21.02
N ILE A 194 -33.50 19.59 -21.87
CA ILE A 194 -33.42 20.76 -22.75
C ILE A 194 -33.90 20.32 -24.13
N PRO A 195 -34.99 20.95 -24.64
CA PRO A 195 -35.52 20.64 -25.97
C PRO A 195 -34.44 20.85 -27.05
N ALA A 196 -34.41 19.98 -28.06
CA ALA A 196 -33.64 20.24 -29.26
C ALA A 196 -34.14 21.52 -29.94
N ALA A 197 -33.23 22.42 -30.29
CA ALA A 197 -33.57 23.69 -30.94
C ALA A 197 -34.16 23.52 -32.36
N VAL A 198 -34.22 22.27 -32.84
CA VAL A 198 -34.54 21.93 -34.25
C VAL A 198 -35.78 21.06 -34.39
N GLU A 199 -36.84 21.33 -33.59
CA GLU A 199 -38.14 20.84 -33.95
C GLU A 199 -38.70 21.65 -35.12
N GLY A 200 -38.56 21.09 -36.33
CA GLY A 200 -39.07 21.72 -37.56
C GLY A 200 -38.05 22.17 -38.61
N ALA A 201 -36.74 22.04 -38.39
CA ALA A 201 -35.75 22.27 -39.45
C ALA A 201 -35.75 21.14 -40.49
N SER A 202 -35.66 21.51 -41.74
CA SER A 202 -35.61 20.59 -42.89
C SER A 202 -34.48 19.56 -42.69
N ALA A 203 -34.72 18.30 -43.05
CA ALA A 203 -33.71 17.25 -43.06
C ALA A 203 -32.41 17.72 -43.74
N GLY A 204 -31.30 17.82 -42.94
CA GLY A 204 -30.00 18.34 -43.40
C GLY A 204 -29.44 19.55 -42.64
N SER A 205 -30.12 20.04 -41.60
CA SER A 205 -29.55 21.05 -40.70
C SER A 205 -28.24 20.54 -40.07
N PRO A 206 -27.19 21.39 -39.92
CA PRO A 206 -25.92 21.00 -39.27
C PRO A 206 -26.08 20.40 -37.87
N ALA A 207 -27.11 20.80 -37.11
CA ALA A 207 -27.41 20.24 -35.80
C ALA A 207 -28.08 18.84 -35.86
N GLN A 208 -28.54 18.38 -37.03
CA GLN A 208 -29.09 17.02 -37.21
C GLN A 208 -28.04 15.99 -37.64
N LYS A 209 -26.84 16.39 -38.02
CA LYS A 209 -25.75 15.44 -38.29
C LYS A 209 -25.19 14.94 -36.98
N SER A 210 -25.64 13.80 -36.53
CA SER A 210 -25.07 13.01 -35.46
C SER A 210 -24.18 11.92 -36.02
N ALA A 211 -23.16 11.50 -35.27
CA ALA A 211 -22.46 10.27 -35.57
C ALA A 211 -23.29 9.08 -35.10
N ALA A 212 -23.48 8.09 -35.95
CA ALA A 212 -24.16 6.85 -35.58
C ALA A 212 -23.31 6.11 -34.51
N VAL A 213 -23.97 5.51 -33.53
CA VAL A 213 -23.26 4.76 -32.46
C VAL A 213 -23.69 3.30 -32.48
N SER A 214 -22.71 2.39 -32.47
CA SER A 214 -22.91 0.95 -32.32
C SER A 214 -22.21 0.44 -31.05
N LEU A 215 -22.77 -0.60 -30.42
CA LEU A 215 -22.27 -1.19 -29.17
C LEU A 215 -21.89 -2.65 -29.39
N SER A 216 -20.85 -2.89 -30.19
CA SER A 216 -20.36 -4.23 -30.54
C SER A 216 -19.76 -4.98 -29.34
N ALA A 217 -19.39 -4.27 -28.26
CA ALA A 217 -18.92 -4.86 -27.01
C ALA A 217 -20.07 -5.44 -26.14
N GLY A 218 -21.32 -5.27 -26.52
CA GLY A 218 -22.46 -5.83 -25.80
C GLY A 218 -22.53 -5.40 -24.35
N SER A 219 -22.56 -6.35 -23.43
CA SER A 219 -22.67 -6.09 -21.98
C SER A 219 -21.52 -5.30 -21.36
N ALA A 220 -20.40 -5.15 -22.04
CA ALA A 220 -19.28 -4.32 -21.57
C ALA A 220 -19.58 -2.81 -21.68
N CYS A 221 -20.43 -2.42 -22.65
CA CYS A 221 -20.99 -1.08 -22.79
C CYS A 221 -22.47 -1.19 -23.22
N PRO A 222 -23.39 -1.46 -22.30
CA PRO A 222 -24.79 -1.71 -22.67
C PRO A 222 -25.62 -0.43 -22.92
N ARG A 223 -25.10 0.75 -22.56
CA ARG A 223 -25.82 2.02 -22.75
C ARG A 223 -24.83 3.16 -23.08
N PHE A 224 -25.19 3.93 -24.10
CA PHE A 224 -24.42 5.07 -24.57
C PHE A 224 -25.37 6.23 -24.92
N HIS A 225 -25.23 7.33 -24.18
CA HIS A 225 -25.94 8.57 -24.48
C HIS A 225 -24.99 9.48 -25.25
N HIS A 226 -25.51 10.16 -26.28
CA HIS A 226 -24.77 11.19 -26.94
C HIS A 226 -25.66 12.34 -27.38
N ARG A 227 -25.06 13.49 -27.58
CA ARG A 227 -25.72 14.71 -28.04
C ARG A 227 -24.75 15.56 -28.85
N VAL A 228 -25.24 16.07 -29.99
CA VAL A 228 -24.47 17.02 -30.81
C VAL A 228 -24.85 18.45 -30.43
N LEU A 229 -23.83 19.30 -30.31
CA LEU A 229 -23.96 20.73 -30.21
C LEU A 229 -23.13 21.37 -31.33
N VAL A 230 -23.68 22.43 -31.95
CA VAL A 230 -23.03 23.17 -33.06
C VAL A 230 -22.96 24.66 -32.72
N ASP A 231 -22.10 25.39 -33.42
CA ASP A 231 -21.87 26.84 -33.24
C ASP A 231 -21.38 27.16 -31.83
N ILE A 232 -20.53 26.27 -31.26
CA ILE A 232 -19.90 26.45 -29.96
C ILE A 232 -18.64 27.33 -30.11
N ASP A 233 -18.43 28.23 -29.17
CA ASP A 233 -17.21 29.01 -29.03
C ASP A 233 -16.29 28.40 -27.95
N ASN A 234 -15.41 27.46 -28.36
CA ASN A 234 -14.44 26.83 -27.45
C ASN A 234 -13.16 27.67 -27.24
N ALA A 235 -13.00 28.77 -27.93
CA ALA A 235 -11.91 29.73 -27.71
C ALA A 235 -12.19 30.72 -26.59
N ARG A 236 -13.47 30.86 -26.18
CA ARG A 236 -13.87 31.69 -25.06
C ARG A 236 -13.25 31.18 -23.75
N PRO A 237 -12.75 32.06 -22.87
CA PRO A 237 -12.28 31.62 -21.57
C PRO A 237 -13.44 31.11 -20.69
N SER A 238 -13.22 30.04 -19.97
CA SER A 238 -14.17 29.54 -18.99
C SER A 238 -14.44 30.61 -17.92
N PRO A 239 -15.71 30.72 -17.43
CA PRO A 239 -16.05 31.66 -16.38
C PRO A 239 -15.23 31.44 -15.11
N LEU A 240 -14.97 32.49 -14.36
CA LEU A 240 -14.15 32.43 -13.15
C LEU A 240 -14.68 31.44 -12.11
N TRP A 241 -16.02 31.38 -11.91
CA TRP A 241 -16.63 30.43 -10.99
C TRP A 241 -16.34 28.96 -11.35
N LEU A 242 -16.34 28.61 -12.64
CA LEU A 242 -16.07 27.26 -13.12
C LEU A 242 -14.57 26.92 -12.93
N ARG A 243 -13.68 27.85 -13.31
CA ARG A 243 -12.24 27.71 -13.12
C ARG A 243 -11.88 27.53 -11.64
N GLU A 244 -12.47 28.32 -10.74
CA GLU A 244 -12.23 28.23 -9.30
C GLU A 244 -12.75 26.93 -8.69
N ARG A 245 -13.94 26.43 -9.07
CA ARG A 245 -14.45 25.13 -8.61
C ARG A 245 -13.54 23.98 -9.04
N LEU A 246 -13.09 23.97 -10.30
CA LEU A 246 -12.14 22.97 -10.80
C LEU A 246 -10.81 23.04 -10.05
N ARG A 247 -10.26 24.26 -9.89
CA ARG A 247 -8.99 24.46 -9.17
C ARG A 247 -9.06 23.95 -7.73
N ARG A 248 -10.12 24.27 -7.00
CA ARG A 248 -10.32 23.82 -5.61
C ARG A 248 -10.49 22.31 -5.51
N ALA A 249 -11.05 21.70 -6.53
CA ALA A 249 -11.15 20.23 -6.63
C ALA A 249 -9.87 19.56 -7.15
N GLY A 250 -8.81 20.34 -7.45
CA GLY A 250 -7.51 19.83 -7.89
C GLY A 250 -7.36 19.66 -9.40
N GLN A 251 -8.29 20.19 -10.19
CA GLN A 251 -8.27 20.14 -11.66
C GLN A 251 -7.79 21.47 -12.25
N ARG A 252 -7.09 21.41 -13.39
CA ARG A 252 -6.67 22.60 -14.14
C ARG A 252 -7.69 22.92 -15.23
N SER A 253 -8.08 24.18 -15.33
CA SER A 253 -8.89 24.68 -16.45
C SER A 253 -8.11 24.62 -17.77
N ILE A 254 -8.74 24.16 -18.83
CA ILE A 254 -8.14 23.95 -20.17
C ILE A 254 -8.91 24.74 -21.22
N SER A 255 -10.20 24.43 -21.45
CA SER A 255 -11.10 25.08 -22.36
C SER A 255 -12.54 24.85 -21.91
N PRO A 256 -13.52 25.65 -22.37
CA PRO A 256 -14.92 25.52 -21.91
C PRO A 256 -15.47 24.09 -22.00
N ILE A 257 -15.26 23.43 -23.13
CA ILE A 257 -15.77 22.05 -23.33
C ILE A 257 -15.11 21.09 -22.33
N VAL A 258 -13.79 21.09 -22.21
CA VAL A 258 -13.04 20.19 -21.31
C VAL A 258 -13.36 20.50 -19.85
N ASP A 259 -13.45 21.79 -19.51
CA ASP A 259 -13.75 22.24 -18.14
C ASP A 259 -15.15 21.78 -17.72
N ILE A 260 -16.14 21.84 -18.61
CA ILE A 260 -17.49 21.36 -18.34
C ILE A 260 -17.51 19.83 -18.18
N THR A 261 -16.83 19.07 -19.06
CA THR A 261 -16.77 17.62 -18.89
C THR A 261 -16.12 17.23 -17.57
N ASN A 262 -15.02 17.87 -17.16
CA ASN A 262 -14.36 17.65 -15.87
C ASN A 262 -15.25 18.08 -14.69
N TYR A 263 -15.99 19.16 -14.85
CA TYR A 263 -16.92 19.64 -13.84
C TYR A 263 -18.04 18.61 -13.57
N ILE A 264 -18.62 18.01 -14.61
CA ILE A 264 -19.66 16.98 -14.48
C ILE A 264 -19.11 15.73 -13.76
N VAL A 265 -17.89 15.32 -14.08
CA VAL A 265 -17.22 14.22 -13.36
C VAL A 265 -17.15 14.50 -11.86
N LEU A 266 -16.79 15.71 -11.47
CA LEU A 266 -16.68 16.12 -10.07
C LEU A 266 -18.04 16.37 -9.41
N GLU A 267 -18.98 17.04 -10.12
CA GLU A 267 -20.30 17.36 -9.59
C GLU A 267 -21.18 16.14 -9.40
N LEU A 268 -21.31 15.30 -10.44
CA LEU A 268 -22.27 14.19 -10.49
C LEU A 268 -21.62 12.80 -10.38
N GLY A 269 -20.32 12.68 -10.65
CA GLY A 269 -19.63 11.38 -10.66
C GLY A 269 -19.72 10.62 -11.99
N GLN A 270 -20.24 11.25 -13.04
CA GLN A 270 -20.36 10.65 -14.36
C GLN A 270 -19.19 11.10 -15.25
N PRO A 271 -18.24 10.22 -15.57
CA PRO A 271 -17.24 10.55 -16.59
C PRO A 271 -17.91 10.70 -17.96
N MET A 272 -17.50 11.73 -18.67
CA MET A 272 -17.96 12.01 -20.02
C MET A 272 -16.82 12.46 -20.92
N HIS A 273 -17.02 12.32 -22.23
CA HIS A 273 -16.07 12.77 -23.23
C HIS A 273 -16.72 13.69 -24.25
N ALA A 274 -15.90 14.45 -24.94
CA ALA A 274 -16.33 15.34 -26.00
C ALA A 274 -15.43 15.15 -27.24
N TYR A 275 -16.05 14.79 -28.34
CA TYR A 275 -15.37 14.62 -29.63
C TYR A 275 -15.60 15.87 -30.50
N ASP A 276 -14.57 16.28 -31.21
CA ASP A 276 -14.72 17.16 -32.36
C ASP A 276 -15.46 16.35 -33.48
N LEU A 277 -16.70 16.69 -33.75
CA LEU A 277 -17.57 15.92 -34.67
C LEU A 277 -17.02 15.86 -36.06
N ASP A 278 -16.28 16.91 -36.48
CA ASP A 278 -15.74 16.98 -37.83
C ASP A 278 -14.48 16.10 -38.04
N LYS A 279 -13.90 15.61 -36.93
CA LYS A 279 -12.74 14.72 -36.92
C LYS A 279 -13.13 13.23 -36.82
N ILE A 280 -14.42 12.90 -36.66
CA ILE A 280 -14.88 11.50 -36.62
C ILE A 280 -14.94 10.95 -38.05
N GLU A 281 -14.03 10.03 -38.38
CA GLU A 281 -13.98 9.41 -39.68
C GLU A 281 -15.13 8.41 -39.87
N GLY A 282 -15.77 8.47 -41.08
CA GLY A 282 -16.92 7.65 -41.41
C GLY A 282 -18.25 8.04 -40.74
N GLY A 283 -18.26 9.08 -39.92
CA GLY A 283 -19.47 9.59 -39.29
C GLY A 283 -20.14 8.58 -38.34
N ALA A 284 -19.38 7.65 -37.79
CA ALA A 284 -19.89 6.62 -36.87
C ALA A 284 -18.83 6.26 -35.80
N LEU A 285 -19.31 5.91 -34.60
CA LEU A 285 -18.51 5.36 -33.51
C LEU A 285 -18.99 3.92 -33.20
N ASP A 286 -18.05 3.04 -32.91
CA ASP A 286 -18.31 1.68 -32.41
C ASP A 286 -17.60 1.44 -31.08
N VAL A 287 -18.35 1.07 -30.06
CA VAL A 287 -17.79 0.64 -28.79
C VAL A 287 -17.54 -0.87 -28.87
N ARG A 288 -16.27 -1.25 -28.90
CA ARG A 288 -15.85 -2.64 -29.12
C ARG A 288 -14.58 -2.96 -28.35
N PHE A 289 -14.20 -4.21 -28.30
CA PHE A 289 -12.87 -4.58 -27.87
C PHE A 289 -11.82 -4.29 -28.94
N ALA A 290 -10.59 -3.98 -28.51
CA ALA A 290 -9.48 -3.75 -29.42
C ALA A 290 -9.17 -5.00 -30.27
N ARG A 291 -8.69 -4.78 -31.49
CA ARG A 291 -8.19 -5.84 -32.36
C ARG A 291 -6.68 -5.99 -32.21
N GLY A 292 -6.14 -7.15 -32.49
CA GLY A 292 -4.70 -7.38 -32.42
C GLY A 292 -3.91 -6.39 -33.28
N GLY A 293 -2.90 -5.73 -32.68
CA GLY A 293 -2.04 -4.77 -33.35
C GLY A 293 -2.60 -3.35 -33.45
N GLU A 294 -3.76 -3.06 -32.90
CA GLU A 294 -4.26 -1.68 -32.81
C GLU A 294 -3.50 -0.86 -31.79
N SER A 295 -3.30 0.41 -32.07
CA SER A 295 -2.72 1.41 -31.15
C SER A 295 -3.63 2.63 -31.01
N CYS A 296 -3.44 3.39 -29.96
CA CYS A 296 -4.13 4.66 -29.72
C CYS A 296 -3.14 5.72 -29.23
N ASP A 297 -3.15 6.87 -29.87
CA ASP A 297 -2.43 8.07 -29.42
C ASP A 297 -3.30 8.77 -28.37
N LEU A 298 -2.89 8.74 -27.12
CA LEU A 298 -3.65 9.26 -25.99
C LEU A 298 -3.42 10.76 -25.76
N LEU A 299 -4.37 11.40 -25.06
CA LEU A 299 -4.32 12.83 -24.75
C LEU A 299 -3.13 13.25 -23.86
N ASP A 300 -2.46 12.32 -23.20
CA ASP A 300 -1.23 12.57 -22.45
C ASP A 300 0.06 12.52 -23.30
N GLY A 301 -0.08 12.33 -24.61
CA GLY A 301 1.00 12.29 -25.61
C GLY A 301 1.67 10.92 -25.75
N ARG A 302 1.17 9.87 -25.12
CA ARG A 302 1.67 8.50 -25.26
C ARG A 302 0.91 7.74 -26.33
N THR A 303 1.63 6.95 -27.13
CA THR A 303 1.04 5.92 -28.01
C THR A 303 1.06 4.59 -27.28
N VAL A 304 -0.08 3.92 -27.16
CA VAL A 304 -0.19 2.60 -26.52
C VAL A 304 -0.66 1.55 -27.50
N GLU A 305 -0.01 0.38 -27.51
CA GLU A 305 -0.48 -0.81 -28.21
C GLU A 305 -1.55 -1.50 -27.36
N LEU A 306 -2.73 -1.72 -27.93
CA LEU A 306 -3.91 -2.17 -27.23
C LEU A 306 -4.03 -3.70 -27.21
N ALA A 307 -4.10 -4.26 -26.02
CA ALA A 307 -4.39 -5.69 -25.86
C ALA A 307 -5.86 -6.00 -26.24
N PRO A 308 -6.18 -7.21 -26.74
CA PRO A 308 -7.53 -7.56 -27.22
C PRO A 308 -8.64 -7.53 -26.16
N ASP A 309 -8.31 -7.48 -24.89
CA ASP A 309 -9.26 -7.36 -23.76
C ASP A 309 -9.51 -5.90 -23.33
N VAL A 310 -8.96 -4.93 -24.04
CA VAL A 310 -9.16 -3.51 -23.80
C VAL A 310 -10.38 -3.02 -24.57
N LEU A 311 -11.29 -2.35 -23.86
CA LEU A 311 -12.45 -1.71 -24.46
C LEU A 311 -12.02 -0.39 -25.12
N VAL A 312 -12.44 -0.18 -26.34
CA VAL A 312 -12.15 1.03 -27.13
C VAL A 312 -13.42 1.63 -27.71
N ILE A 313 -13.40 2.93 -27.94
CA ILE A 313 -14.32 3.61 -28.85
C ILE A 313 -13.53 3.85 -30.13
N ALA A 314 -14.08 3.42 -31.26
CA ALA A 314 -13.41 3.46 -32.53
C ALA A 314 -14.32 4.06 -33.62
N ASP A 315 -13.72 4.77 -34.57
CA ASP A 315 -14.39 5.18 -35.81
C ASP A 315 -13.88 4.33 -36.98
N ALA A 316 -14.13 4.77 -38.23
CA ALA A 316 -13.73 4.02 -39.41
C ALA A 316 -12.20 3.85 -39.57
N ALA A 317 -11.39 4.76 -39.02
CA ALA A 317 -9.93 4.70 -39.06
C ALA A 317 -9.30 3.89 -37.92
N GLY A 318 -10.02 3.64 -36.81
CA GLY A 318 -9.52 2.87 -35.70
C GLY A 318 -9.87 3.50 -34.32
N PRO A 319 -9.19 3.09 -33.22
CA PRO A 319 -9.46 3.59 -31.88
C PRO A 319 -9.30 5.11 -31.77
N VAL A 320 -10.31 5.77 -31.18
CA VAL A 320 -10.32 7.21 -30.86
C VAL A 320 -10.26 7.44 -29.36
N ALA A 321 -10.49 6.38 -28.56
CA ALA A 321 -10.35 6.43 -27.12
C ALA A 321 -10.12 5.03 -26.57
N MET A 322 -9.39 4.95 -25.47
CA MET A 322 -9.39 3.82 -24.57
C MET A 322 -10.61 4.01 -23.64
N ALA A 323 -11.69 3.28 -23.92
CA ALA A 323 -13.01 3.50 -23.31
C ALA A 323 -12.97 3.50 -21.78
N GLY A 324 -13.56 4.50 -21.17
CA GLY A 324 -13.59 4.66 -19.72
C GLY A 324 -12.23 4.96 -19.05
N VAL A 325 -11.15 5.13 -19.82
CA VAL A 325 -9.80 5.42 -19.31
C VAL A 325 -9.30 6.76 -19.80
N MET A 326 -9.10 6.93 -21.12
CA MET A 326 -8.55 8.17 -21.69
C MET A 326 -8.92 8.33 -23.14
N GLY A 327 -9.28 9.55 -23.54
CA GLY A 327 -9.51 9.92 -24.93
C GLY A 327 -8.23 9.94 -25.76
N GLY A 328 -8.38 9.84 -27.08
CA GLY A 328 -7.30 9.96 -28.04
C GLY A 328 -7.16 11.37 -28.61
N VAL A 329 -5.97 11.68 -29.12
CA VAL A 329 -5.64 13.00 -29.69
C VAL A 329 -6.41 13.26 -30.97
N ARG A 330 -6.63 12.23 -31.80
CA ARG A 330 -7.14 12.37 -33.19
C ARG A 330 -8.50 13.07 -33.27
N THR A 331 -9.41 12.78 -32.35
CA THR A 331 -10.76 13.36 -32.30
C THR A 331 -10.95 14.37 -31.17
N SER A 332 -9.85 14.80 -30.56
CA SER A 332 -9.90 15.76 -29.45
C SER A 332 -10.39 17.14 -29.89
N VAL A 333 -11.08 17.80 -28.98
CA VAL A 333 -11.53 19.19 -29.16
C VAL A 333 -10.34 20.16 -29.07
N THR A 334 -10.40 21.23 -29.88
CA THR A 334 -9.41 22.31 -29.92
C THR A 334 -10.12 23.66 -29.79
N PRO A 335 -9.39 24.77 -29.62
CA PRO A 335 -10.03 26.10 -29.60
C PRO A 335 -10.89 26.42 -30.83
N GLU A 336 -10.58 25.81 -31.96
CA GLU A 336 -11.27 25.98 -33.25
C GLU A 336 -12.50 25.08 -33.39
N THR A 337 -12.72 24.14 -32.45
CA THR A 337 -13.87 23.20 -32.51
C THR A 337 -15.18 23.98 -32.31
N THR A 338 -16.04 23.96 -33.31
CA THR A 338 -17.38 24.58 -33.29
C THR A 338 -18.51 23.56 -33.26
N ARG A 339 -18.20 22.28 -33.53
CA ARG A 339 -19.16 21.16 -33.53
C ARG A 339 -18.66 20.07 -32.64
N VAL A 340 -19.44 19.73 -31.61
CA VAL A 340 -19.03 18.74 -30.61
C VAL A 340 -20.09 17.66 -30.44
N MET A 341 -19.64 16.44 -30.30
CA MET A 341 -20.47 15.33 -29.84
C MET A 341 -20.10 15.02 -28.40
N LEU A 342 -21.03 15.24 -27.47
CA LEU A 342 -20.89 14.82 -26.08
C LEU A 342 -21.21 13.33 -25.97
N GLU A 343 -20.39 12.62 -25.20
CA GLU A 343 -20.53 11.21 -24.85
C GLU A 343 -20.79 11.05 -23.36
N VAL A 344 -21.77 10.23 -23.03
CA VAL A 344 -22.02 9.75 -21.66
C VAL A 344 -22.34 8.25 -21.75
N ALA A 345 -21.33 7.43 -21.56
CA ALA A 345 -21.45 5.99 -21.61
C ALA A 345 -21.53 5.36 -20.21
N TRP A 346 -22.12 4.19 -20.14
CA TRP A 346 -21.99 3.31 -18.99
C TRP A 346 -21.15 2.09 -19.37
N PHE A 347 -20.01 1.91 -18.67
CA PHE A 347 -19.13 0.76 -18.86
C PHE A 347 -19.24 -0.17 -17.67
N ALA A 348 -19.33 -1.47 -17.94
CA ALA A 348 -19.30 -2.47 -16.87
C ALA A 348 -17.97 -2.41 -16.10
N PRO A 349 -17.98 -2.31 -14.77
CA PRO A 349 -16.75 -2.19 -13.97
C PRO A 349 -15.69 -3.24 -14.31
N ALA A 350 -16.10 -4.49 -14.52
CA ALA A 350 -15.19 -5.59 -14.89
C ALA A 350 -14.48 -5.39 -16.23
N ALA A 351 -15.06 -4.62 -17.17
CA ALA A 351 -14.45 -4.32 -18.46
C ALA A 351 -13.35 -3.25 -18.36
N ILE A 352 -13.38 -2.41 -17.32
CA ILE A 352 -12.44 -1.30 -17.11
C ILE A 352 -11.39 -1.65 -16.06
N ALA A 353 -11.76 -2.41 -15.02
CA ALA A 353 -10.90 -2.71 -13.88
C ALA A 353 -9.51 -3.26 -14.30
N GLY A 354 -8.45 -2.58 -13.83
CA GLY A 354 -7.07 -2.96 -14.09
C GLY A 354 -6.53 -2.64 -15.47
N ARG A 355 -7.38 -2.26 -16.45
CA ARG A 355 -6.94 -2.00 -17.85
C ARG A 355 -6.07 -0.75 -17.90
N GLY A 356 -6.48 0.34 -17.27
CA GLY A 356 -5.65 1.56 -17.21
C GLY A 356 -4.29 1.29 -16.54
N ARG A 357 -4.26 0.61 -15.42
CA ARG A 357 -3.01 0.32 -14.67
C ARG A 357 -1.99 -0.48 -15.47
N ARG A 358 -2.43 -1.38 -16.36
CA ARG A 358 -1.55 -2.11 -17.28
C ARG A 358 -0.70 -1.18 -18.14
N TYR A 359 -1.23 -0.02 -18.49
CA TYR A 359 -0.56 1.02 -19.29
C TYR A 359 0.01 2.17 -18.43
N GLY A 360 0.04 2.01 -17.11
CA GLY A 360 0.48 3.05 -16.19
C GLY A 360 -0.46 4.26 -16.15
N LEU A 361 -1.75 4.06 -16.45
CA LEU A 361 -2.79 5.07 -16.46
C LEU A 361 -3.68 4.94 -15.22
N THR A 362 -3.80 6.04 -14.49
CA THR A 362 -4.77 6.16 -13.39
C THR A 362 -5.48 7.51 -13.58
N THR A 363 -6.69 7.48 -14.11
CA THR A 363 -7.46 8.68 -14.44
C THR A 363 -8.70 8.79 -13.56
N ASP A 364 -9.25 10.00 -13.44
CA ASP A 364 -10.52 10.24 -12.75
C ASP A 364 -11.68 9.43 -13.33
N ALA A 365 -11.67 9.18 -14.64
CA ALA A 365 -12.63 8.33 -15.31
C ALA A 365 -12.46 6.86 -14.95
N SER A 366 -11.24 6.31 -15.09
CA SER A 366 -10.97 4.90 -14.81
C SER A 366 -11.30 4.53 -13.36
N GLN A 367 -10.93 5.37 -12.39
CA GLN A 367 -11.25 5.14 -10.99
C GLN A 367 -12.75 5.07 -10.71
N ARG A 368 -13.56 5.88 -11.38
CA ARG A 368 -15.03 5.86 -11.21
C ARG A 368 -15.64 4.65 -11.90
N PHE A 369 -15.28 4.37 -13.14
CA PHE A 369 -15.82 3.22 -13.86
C PHE A 369 -15.42 1.88 -13.23
N GLU A 370 -14.17 1.75 -12.73
CA GLU A 370 -13.73 0.54 -12.03
C GLU A 370 -14.54 0.26 -10.76
N ARG A 371 -14.96 1.31 -10.05
CA ARG A 371 -15.75 1.21 -8.81
C ARG A 371 -17.25 1.16 -9.04
N GLY A 372 -17.70 1.57 -10.21
CA GLY A 372 -19.11 1.63 -10.61
C GLY A 372 -19.64 3.04 -10.70
N VAL A 373 -20.19 3.38 -11.86
CA VAL A 373 -20.92 4.61 -12.15
C VAL A 373 -22.41 4.29 -12.21
N ASP A 374 -23.24 5.17 -11.68
CA ASP A 374 -24.68 4.98 -11.67
C ASP A 374 -25.26 4.83 -13.09
N PRO A 375 -25.84 3.67 -13.45
CA PRO A 375 -26.37 3.42 -14.79
C PRO A 375 -27.56 4.33 -15.18
N GLU A 376 -28.23 4.95 -14.22
CA GLU A 376 -29.39 5.83 -14.47
C GLU A 376 -28.99 7.33 -14.50
N LEU A 377 -27.70 7.63 -14.26
CA LEU A 377 -27.21 9.01 -14.22
C LEU A 377 -27.05 9.64 -15.61
N GLY A 378 -26.82 8.83 -16.63
CA GLY A 378 -26.40 9.28 -17.97
C GLY A 378 -27.26 10.38 -18.56
N ARG A 379 -28.59 10.26 -18.50
CA ARG A 379 -29.51 11.28 -19.00
C ARG A 379 -29.37 12.60 -18.25
N ARG A 380 -29.32 12.58 -16.95
CA ARG A 380 -29.16 13.78 -16.11
C ARG A 380 -27.82 14.47 -16.36
N ALA A 381 -26.76 13.70 -16.50
CA ALA A 381 -25.41 14.23 -16.73
C ALA A 381 -25.29 14.95 -18.08
N ILE A 382 -25.84 14.37 -19.16
CA ILE A 382 -25.78 15.00 -20.49
C ILE A 382 -26.64 16.28 -20.56
N GLU A 383 -27.79 16.32 -19.88
CA GLU A 383 -28.63 17.52 -19.79
C GLU A 383 -27.93 18.62 -18.98
N ARG A 384 -27.31 18.27 -17.85
CA ARG A 384 -26.53 19.22 -17.02
C ARG A 384 -25.33 19.78 -17.80
N ALA A 385 -24.58 18.93 -18.50
CA ALA A 385 -23.49 19.34 -19.35
C ALA A 385 -23.97 20.28 -20.48
N THR A 386 -25.07 19.94 -21.11
CA THR A 386 -25.67 20.76 -22.18
C THR A 386 -26.02 22.15 -21.67
N ARG A 387 -26.65 22.25 -20.51
CA ARG A 387 -27.01 23.55 -19.90
C ARG A 387 -25.78 24.41 -19.66
N LEU A 388 -24.74 23.82 -19.10
CA LEU A 388 -23.46 24.51 -18.89
C LEU A 388 -22.77 24.91 -20.22
N MET A 389 -22.83 24.05 -21.24
CA MET A 389 -22.30 24.39 -22.57
C MET A 389 -22.99 25.62 -23.17
N LEU A 390 -24.32 25.64 -23.11
CA LEU A 390 -25.11 26.79 -23.60
C LEU A 390 -24.80 28.08 -22.84
N GLU A 391 -24.63 28.00 -21.53
CA GLU A 391 -24.29 29.14 -20.68
C GLU A 391 -22.89 29.69 -20.97
N VAL A 392 -21.90 28.79 -21.10
CA VAL A 392 -20.48 29.16 -21.15
C VAL A 392 -19.99 29.35 -22.58
N ALA A 393 -20.32 28.45 -23.49
CA ALA A 393 -19.80 28.40 -24.85
C ALA A 393 -20.86 28.77 -25.91
N GLY A 394 -22.13 28.88 -25.53
CA GLY A 394 -23.22 29.09 -26.47
C GLY A 394 -23.55 27.85 -27.30
N GLY A 395 -24.12 28.08 -28.47
CA GLY A 395 -24.37 27.04 -29.45
C GLY A 395 -25.84 26.64 -29.60
N ILE A 396 -26.08 25.67 -30.47
CA ILE A 396 -27.39 25.10 -30.80
C ILE A 396 -27.35 23.61 -30.53
N VAL A 397 -28.39 23.08 -29.86
CA VAL A 397 -28.40 21.70 -29.38
C VAL A 397 -29.26 20.81 -30.25
N GLY A 398 -28.76 19.62 -30.57
CA GLY A 398 -29.46 18.51 -31.12
C GLY A 398 -30.26 17.70 -30.07
N ALA A 399 -30.95 16.65 -30.51
CA ALA A 399 -31.59 15.71 -29.60
C ALA A 399 -30.58 14.89 -28.79
N VAL A 400 -30.97 14.43 -27.62
CA VAL A 400 -30.22 13.38 -26.93
C VAL A 400 -30.58 12.04 -27.56
N GLU A 401 -29.59 11.36 -28.09
CA GLU A 401 -29.73 10.01 -28.64
C GLU A 401 -29.22 8.99 -27.63
N VAL A 402 -29.88 7.83 -27.54
CA VAL A 402 -29.51 6.74 -26.62
C VAL A 402 -29.41 5.46 -27.42
N THR A 403 -28.27 4.83 -27.38
CA THR A 403 -28.06 3.50 -27.94
C THR A 403 -27.95 2.51 -26.78
N GLU A 404 -28.78 1.46 -26.82
CA GLU A 404 -28.84 0.43 -25.78
C GLU A 404 -28.72 -0.97 -26.36
N VAL A 405 -28.03 -1.83 -25.62
CA VAL A 405 -28.04 -3.27 -25.89
C VAL A 405 -29.25 -3.87 -25.20
N VAL A 406 -30.08 -4.53 -25.97
CA VAL A 406 -31.27 -5.24 -25.48
C VAL A 406 -30.90 -6.70 -25.26
N ALA A 407 -31.18 -7.22 -24.04
CA ALA A 407 -30.97 -8.63 -23.74
C ALA A 407 -32.04 -9.51 -24.42
N GLU A 408 -31.83 -10.83 -24.45
CA GLU A 408 -32.76 -11.79 -25.10
C GLU A 408 -34.21 -11.72 -24.56
N ASP A 409 -34.35 -11.30 -23.30
CA ASP A 409 -35.67 -11.10 -22.66
C ASP A 409 -36.35 -9.77 -23.04
N GLY A 410 -35.77 -8.98 -23.91
CA GLY A 410 -36.26 -7.66 -24.32
C GLY A 410 -35.98 -6.53 -23.34
N ALA A 411 -35.28 -6.77 -22.24
CA ALA A 411 -34.88 -5.74 -21.28
C ALA A 411 -33.52 -5.12 -21.65
N ALA A 412 -33.30 -3.86 -21.21
CA ALA A 412 -31.97 -3.26 -21.35
C ALA A 412 -30.92 -4.09 -20.59
N ALA A 413 -29.78 -4.37 -21.22
CA ALA A 413 -28.69 -5.17 -20.64
C ALA A 413 -27.91 -4.43 -19.53
N VAL A 414 -28.41 -3.29 -19.10
CA VAL A 414 -27.81 -2.48 -18.00
C VAL A 414 -28.04 -3.16 -16.65
N ARG A 415 -27.06 -3.09 -15.77
CA ARG A 415 -27.18 -3.60 -14.41
C ARG A 415 -28.43 -3.06 -13.72
N ARG A 416 -29.24 -3.96 -13.21
CA ARG A 416 -30.33 -3.62 -12.30
C ARG A 416 -29.83 -3.70 -10.86
N ALA A 417 -30.18 -2.70 -10.08
CA ALA A 417 -29.90 -2.72 -8.66
C ALA A 417 -30.58 -3.92 -7.98
N PRO A 418 -29.89 -4.68 -7.12
CA PRO A 418 -30.46 -5.87 -6.50
C PRO A 418 -31.51 -5.53 -5.46
N ARG A 419 -32.40 -6.49 -5.24
CA ARG A 419 -33.26 -6.52 -4.05
C ARG A 419 -32.57 -7.32 -2.98
N VAL A 420 -32.49 -6.77 -1.77
CA VAL A 420 -31.82 -7.39 -0.64
C VAL A 420 -32.82 -7.60 0.49
N THR A 421 -32.85 -8.81 1.02
CA THR A 421 -33.69 -9.18 2.15
C THR A 421 -32.96 -9.00 3.46
N LEU A 422 -33.60 -8.36 4.44
CA LEU A 422 -33.07 -8.09 5.78
C LEU A 422 -33.96 -8.68 6.84
N ARG A 423 -33.44 -9.38 7.79
CA ARG A 423 -34.10 -9.82 9.02
C ARG A 423 -33.85 -8.79 10.12
N PRO A 424 -34.87 -8.05 10.59
CA PRO A 424 -34.66 -7.03 11.63
C PRO A 424 -34.01 -7.55 12.90
N ALA A 425 -34.33 -8.79 13.32
CA ALA A 425 -33.70 -9.43 14.47
C ALA A 425 -32.18 -9.63 14.30
N GLU A 426 -31.69 -9.79 13.06
CA GLU A 426 -30.29 -9.95 12.74
C GLU A 426 -29.52 -8.63 12.94
N VAL A 427 -30.17 -7.48 12.71
CA VAL A 427 -29.58 -6.16 12.99
C VAL A 427 -29.21 -6.05 14.48
N GLY A 428 -30.19 -6.38 15.36
CA GLY A 428 -29.97 -6.38 16.80
C GLY A 428 -28.91 -7.38 17.24
N ARG A 429 -28.92 -8.59 16.67
CA ARG A 429 -27.92 -9.63 16.98
C ARG A 429 -26.48 -9.22 16.60
N VAL A 430 -26.33 -8.56 15.45
CA VAL A 430 -25.00 -8.18 14.94
C VAL A 430 -24.47 -6.94 15.66
N LEU A 431 -25.32 -5.93 15.85
CA LEU A 431 -24.91 -4.64 16.42
C LEU A 431 -24.97 -4.62 17.96
N GLY A 432 -25.64 -5.59 18.56
CA GLY A 432 -25.86 -5.58 20.03
C GLY A 432 -26.79 -4.45 20.50
N LEU A 433 -27.59 -3.88 19.57
CA LEU A 433 -28.51 -2.78 19.84
C LEU A 433 -29.96 -3.25 19.63
N GLU A 434 -30.88 -2.85 20.52
CA GLU A 434 -32.32 -2.99 20.23
C GLU A 434 -32.70 -2.02 19.11
N MET A 435 -33.07 -2.57 17.97
CA MET A 435 -33.37 -1.79 16.77
C MET A 435 -34.77 -2.17 16.27
N PRO A 436 -35.79 -1.31 16.49
CA PRO A 436 -37.14 -1.53 15.96
C PRO A 436 -37.12 -1.55 14.42
N PRO A 437 -37.93 -2.40 13.77
CA PRO A 437 -37.98 -2.48 12.31
C PRO A 437 -38.25 -1.13 11.62
N ASP A 438 -39.17 -0.32 12.17
CA ASP A 438 -39.48 1.01 11.62
C ASP A 438 -38.30 1.95 11.63
N ARG A 439 -37.43 1.85 12.67
CA ARG A 439 -36.21 2.63 12.73
C ARG A 439 -35.17 2.19 11.69
N VAL A 440 -35.11 0.90 11.43
CA VAL A 440 -34.24 0.35 10.35
C VAL A 440 -34.67 0.88 9.00
N VAL A 441 -36.00 0.82 8.73
CA VAL A 441 -36.58 1.34 7.48
C VAL A 441 -36.34 2.84 7.34
N GLU A 442 -36.52 3.60 8.40
CA GLU A 442 -36.29 5.06 8.40
C GLU A 442 -34.84 5.39 8.10
N LEU A 443 -33.87 4.71 8.75
CA LEU A 443 -32.44 4.94 8.51
C LEU A 443 -32.04 4.59 7.08
N LEU A 444 -32.44 3.44 6.57
CA LEU A 444 -32.14 3.02 5.20
C LEU A 444 -32.77 3.94 4.16
N SER A 445 -33.98 4.46 4.42
CA SER A 445 -34.64 5.40 3.52
C SER A 445 -33.93 6.73 3.34
N ARG A 446 -33.12 7.17 4.34
CA ARG A 446 -32.26 8.36 4.23
C ARG A 446 -31.18 8.21 3.16
N LEU A 447 -30.83 6.96 2.80
CA LEU A 447 -29.86 6.60 1.76
C LEU A 447 -30.53 6.18 0.44
N ASP A 448 -31.81 6.51 0.23
CA ASP A 448 -32.60 6.08 -0.92
C ASP A 448 -32.80 4.55 -1.03
N ILE A 449 -32.49 3.80 0.04
CA ILE A 449 -32.74 2.35 0.11
C ILE A 449 -34.19 2.14 0.52
N GLN A 450 -35.06 1.86 -0.47
CA GLN A 450 -36.50 1.82 -0.27
C GLN A 450 -37.03 0.41 0.03
N GLN A 451 -37.89 0.29 1.01
CA GLN A 451 -38.62 -0.95 1.24
C GLN A 451 -39.55 -1.23 0.06
N VAL A 452 -39.52 -2.46 -0.48
CA VAL A 452 -40.27 -2.83 -1.70
C VAL A 452 -41.64 -3.45 -1.38
N ASP A 453 -41.74 -4.21 -0.29
CA ASP A 453 -42.95 -4.90 0.10
C ASP A 453 -43.75 -3.99 1.05
N GLY A 454 -44.78 -3.35 0.47
CA GLY A 454 -45.55 -2.28 1.11
C GLY A 454 -46.63 -2.78 2.06
N THR A 455 -46.33 -3.51 3.09
CA THR A 455 -47.17 -3.59 4.28
C THR A 455 -46.39 -2.92 5.42
N ALA A 456 -46.78 -1.67 5.68
CA ALA A 456 -46.48 -1.04 6.94
C ALA A 456 -47.11 -1.88 8.04
N HIS A 457 -46.37 -2.85 8.60
CA HIS A 457 -46.80 -3.55 9.79
C HIS A 457 -46.23 -2.85 11.01
N PRO A 458 -47.11 -2.30 11.87
CA PRO A 458 -46.70 -1.99 13.23
C PRO A 458 -46.39 -3.32 13.94
N ALA A 459 -45.14 -3.55 14.26
CA ALA A 459 -44.57 -4.71 14.90
C ALA A 459 -44.42 -5.96 13.99
N ALA A 460 -43.28 -6.00 13.26
CA ALA A 460 -42.82 -7.24 12.66
C ALA A 460 -42.56 -8.28 13.77
N ALA A 461 -43.26 -9.41 13.71
CA ALA A 461 -43.05 -10.51 14.65
C ALA A 461 -41.63 -11.12 14.48
N VAL A 462 -41.08 -11.74 15.53
CA VAL A 462 -39.80 -12.46 15.49
C VAL A 462 -39.86 -13.50 14.35
N GLY A 463 -39.12 -13.24 13.23
CA GLY A 463 -39.07 -14.12 12.07
C GLY A 463 -39.49 -13.47 10.73
N GLU A 464 -39.97 -12.25 10.72
CA GLU A 464 -40.32 -11.51 9.48
C GLU A 464 -39.07 -10.98 8.78
N THR A 465 -39.11 -10.99 7.46
CA THR A 465 -38.05 -10.43 6.59
C THR A 465 -38.58 -9.19 5.89
N LEU A 466 -37.77 -8.16 5.77
CA LEU A 466 -38.04 -6.96 4.98
C LEU A 466 -37.23 -7.03 3.70
N THR A 467 -37.83 -6.62 2.58
CA THR A 467 -37.10 -6.57 1.30
C THR A 467 -36.85 -5.11 0.93
N PHE A 468 -35.61 -4.79 0.62
CA PHE A 468 -35.19 -3.45 0.22
C PHE A 468 -34.70 -3.43 -1.21
N GLN A 469 -34.99 -2.36 -1.94
CA GLN A 469 -34.44 -2.06 -3.25
C GLN A 469 -33.20 -1.18 -3.06
N SER A 470 -32.03 -1.68 -3.45
CA SER A 470 -30.83 -0.87 -3.52
C SER A 470 -30.98 0.23 -4.58
N PRO A 471 -30.53 1.47 -4.34
CA PRO A 471 -30.51 2.48 -5.39
C PRO A 471 -29.47 2.14 -6.47
N SER A 472 -29.66 2.68 -7.67
CA SER A 472 -28.82 2.36 -8.85
C SER A 472 -27.35 2.71 -8.68
N HIS A 473 -27.05 3.74 -7.89
CA HIS A 473 -25.69 4.22 -7.64
C HIS A 473 -24.91 3.40 -6.57
N ARG A 474 -25.57 2.52 -5.79
CA ARG A 474 -24.95 1.70 -4.77
C ARG A 474 -24.60 0.31 -5.34
N PHE A 475 -23.35 0.12 -5.69
CA PHE A 475 -22.83 -1.14 -6.25
C PHE A 475 -22.45 -2.15 -5.16
N ASP A 476 -22.23 -1.69 -3.97
CA ASP A 476 -21.77 -2.42 -2.80
C ASP A 476 -22.92 -3.14 -2.06
N ILE A 477 -24.16 -2.67 -2.15
CA ILE A 477 -25.29 -3.25 -1.44
C ILE A 477 -25.84 -4.44 -2.22
N THR A 478 -25.48 -5.67 -1.78
CA THR A 478 -25.80 -6.92 -2.47
C THR A 478 -26.30 -8.01 -1.54
N ILE A 479 -25.98 -7.96 -0.25
CA ILE A 479 -26.34 -8.95 0.77
C ILE A 479 -26.87 -8.28 2.05
N GLU A 480 -27.49 -9.07 2.92
CA GLU A 480 -28.05 -8.62 4.20
C GLU A 480 -27.05 -7.82 5.06
N ARG A 481 -25.77 -8.23 5.07
CA ARG A 481 -24.73 -7.56 5.86
C ARG A 481 -24.46 -6.12 5.42
N ASP A 482 -24.59 -5.85 4.14
CA ASP A 482 -24.40 -4.51 3.59
C ASP A 482 -25.47 -3.56 4.12
N LEU A 483 -26.73 -4.03 4.27
CA LEU A 483 -27.80 -3.25 4.88
C LEU A 483 -27.57 -3.02 6.38
N ILE A 484 -27.04 -4.01 7.10
CA ILE A 484 -26.69 -3.87 8.51
C ILE A 484 -25.56 -2.86 8.70
N GLU A 485 -24.56 -2.86 7.81
CA GLU A 485 -23.49 -1.86 7.79
C GLU A 485 -24.04 -0.44 7.64
N GLU A 486 -24.96 -0.24 6.69
CA GLU A 486 -25.59 1.06 6.48
C GLU A 486 -26.35 1.54 7.72
N VAL A 487 -27.07 0.66 8.40
CA VAL A 487 -27.72 0.99 9.67
C VAL A 487 -26.69 1.36 10.73
N ALA A 488 -25.61 0.59 10.87
CA ALA A 488 -24.54 0.85 11.83
C ALA A 488 -23.87 2.22 11.63
N ARG A 489 -23.56 2.56 10.38
CA ARG A 489 -22.96 3.84 9.99
C ARG A 489 -23.83 5.05 10.36
N LEU A 490 -25.14 4.94 10.11
CA LEU A 490 -26.07 6.03 10.37
C LEU A 490 -26.42 6.17 11.87
N VAL A 491 -26.44 5.06 12.61
CA VAL A 491 -26.59 5.10 14.07
C VAL A 491 -25.32 5.67 14.73
N GLY A 492 -24.17 5.39 14.14
CA GLY A 492 -22.84 5.73 14.65
C GLY A 492 -22.22 4.56 15.42
N PHE A 493 -20.98 4.21 15.07
CA PHE A 493 -20.25 3.09 15.69
C PHE A 493 -20.03 3.28 17.19
N GLU A 494 -19.99 4.53 17.67
CA GLU A 494 -19.86 4.85 19.10
C GLU A 494 -21.08 4.44 19.93
N ALA A 495 -22.26 4.30 19.30
CA ALA A 495 -23.47 3.84 19.97
C ALA A 495 -23.51 2.31 20.14
N ILE A 496 -22.63 1.58 19.45
CA ILE A 496 -22.56 0.11 19.52
C ILE A 496 -21.91 -0.28 20.84
N PRO A 497 -22.57 -1.10 21.68
CA PRO A 497 -22.04 -1.43 23.00
C PRO A 497 -20.83 -2.35 22.89
N VAL A 498 -19.82 -2.11 23.73
CA VAL A 498 -18.72 -3.04 23.93
C VAL A 498 -19.21 -4.16 24.85
N ILE A 499 -19.25 -5.38 24.35
CA ILE A 499 -19.71 -6.55 25.07
C ILE A 499 -18.54 -7.49 25.29
N ASP A 500 -18.28 -7.87 26.54
CA ASP A 500 -17.26 -8.87 26.86
C ASP A 500 -17.63 -10.23 26.24
N ALA A 501 -16.71 -10.78 25.46
CA ALA A 501 -16.90 -12.10 24.89
C ALA A 501 -16.90 -13.15 26.01
N ARG A 502 -18.01 -13.87 26.18
CA ARG A 502 -18.10 -15.01 27.09
C ARG A 502 -18.08 -16.30 26.27
N ALA A 503 -17.00 -17.04 26.40
CA ALA A 503 -16.86 -18.36 25.79
C ALA A 503 -16.44 -19.37 26.85
N VAL A 504 -17.00 -20.58 26.77
CA VAL A 504 -16.46 -21.71 27.49
C VAL A 504 -15.19 -22.12 26.75
N GLN A 505 -14.05 -21.79 27.33
CA GLN A 505 -12.76 -22.23 26.82
C GLN A 505 -12.41 -23.57 27.46
N PRO A 506 -12.40 -24.67 26.73
CA PRO A 506 -11.85 -25.90 27.27
C PRO A 506 -10.35 -25.71 27.50
N ILE A 507 -9.91 -25.92 28.75
CA ILE A 507 -8.48 -25.96 29.08
C ILE A 507 -7.88 -27.14 28.32
N ARG A 508 -7.20 -26.87 27.21
CA ARG A 508 -6.41 -27.88 26.51
C ARG A 508 -5.02 -27.87 27.15
N ALA A 509 -4.64 -29.05 27.66
CA ALA A 509 -3.25 -29.23 28.05
C ALA A 509 -2.35 -29.04 26.83
N LEU A 510 -1.43 -28.10 26.91
CA LEU A 510 -0.40 -27.95 25.89
C LEU A 510 0.41 -29.27 25.86
N PRO A 511 0.89 -29.67 24.67
CA PRO A 511 1.81 -30.80 24.59
C PRO A 511 3.01 -30.53 25.46
N THR A 512 3.27 -31.38 26.41
CA THR A 512 4.37 -31.22 27.37
C THR A 512 5.74 -31.28 26.71
N SER A 513 5.80 -31.79 25.49
CA SER A 513 7.00 -31.82 24.63
C SER A 513 7.23 -30.53 23.84
N GLN A 514 6.31 -29.55 23.89
CA GLN A 514 6.45 -28.28 23.17
C GLN A 514 7.40 -27.35 23.93
N LEU A 515 8.44 -26.90 23.24
CA LEU A 515 9.28 -25.82 23.72
C LEU A 515 8.58 -24.49 23.46
N GLU A 516 8.46 -23.67 24.48
CA GLU A 516 7.98 -22.30 24.33
C GLU A 516 9.04 -21.45 23.61
N GLU A 517 8.67 -20.80 22.54
CA GLU A 517 9.57 -20.00 21.69
C GLU A 517 10.35 -18.96 22.51
N GLN A 518 9.68 -18.24 23.40
CA GLN A 518 10.32 -17.22 24.23
C GLN A 518 11.51 -17.78 25.04
N ARG A 519 11.42 -18.98 25.56
CA ARG A 519 12.53 -19.61 26.28
C ARG A 519 13.74 -19.87 25.42
N LEU A 520 13.51 -20.14 24.13
CA LEU A 520 14.58 -20.31 23.16
C LEU A 520 15.28 -18.99 22.86
N LEU A 521 14.49 -17.93 22.63
CA LEU A 521 15.02 -16.58 22.38
C LEU A 521 15.78 -16.06 23.61
N ASP A 522 15.21 -16.20 24.82
CA ASP A 522 15.83 -15.77 26.08
C ASP A 522 17.16 -16.50 26.36
N LEU A 523 17.26 -17.77 25.99
CA LEU A 523 18.51 -18.52 26.12
C LEU A 523 19.62 -17.84 25.30
N PHE A 524 19.39 -17.57 24.01
CA PHE A 524 20.41 -16.95 23.16
C PHE A 524 20.71 -15.51 23.60
N ALA A 525 19.71 -14.74 23.95
CA ALA A 525 19.89 -13.39 24.48
C ALA A 525 20.74 -13.37 25.74
N SER A 526 20.48 -14.28 26.71
CA SER A 526 21.26 -14.40 27.95
C SER A 526 22.70 -14.82 27.73
N ARG A 527 23.00 -15.47 26.61
CA ARG A 527 24.35 -15.88 26.19
C ARG A 527 25.06 -14.83 25.32
N GLY A 528 24.49 -13.62 25.23
CA GLY A 528 25.09 -12.46 24.56
C GLY A 528 24.89 -12.45 23.04
N TRP A 529 23.89 -13.14 22.53
CA TRP A 529 23.43 -13.04 21.18
C TRP A 529 22.35 -11.95 21.05
N GLN A 530 22.22 -11.35 19.89
CA GLN A 530 21.20 -10.36 19.56
C GLN A 530 20.27 -10.96 18.51
N GLU A 531 18.98 -10.86 18.72
CA GLU A 531 17.99 -11.28 17.75
C GLU A 531 17.98 -10.32 16.55
N GLY A 532 18.01 -10.90 15.36
CA GLY A 532 17.82 -10.20 14.10
C GLY A 532 16.58 -10.70 13.41
N VAL A 533 15.80 -9.79 12.83
CA VAL A 533 14.65 -10.12 11.98
C VAL A 533 14.95 -9.64 10.58
N HIS A 534 15.04 -10.56 9.64
CA HIS A 534 15.40 -10.28 8.27
C HIS A 534 14.24 -10.59 7.32
N PHE A 535 14.29 -10.01 6.11
CA PHE A 535 13.33 -10.35 5.07
C PHE A 535 13.39 -11.84 4.71
N SER A 536 12.24 -12.42 4.43
CA SER A 536 12.15 -13.77 3.85
C SER A 536 12.63 -13.83 2.41
N PHE A 537 12.94 -12.68 1.83
CA PHE A 537 13.46 -12.51 0.48
C PHE A 537 14.95 -12.22 0.55
N VAL A 538 15.74 -12.86 -0.31
CA VAL A 538 17.20 -12.74 -0.32
C VAL A 538 17.73 -12.56 -1.73
N ASP A 539 19.02 -12.21 -1.79
CA ASP A 539 19.75 -12.05 -3.03
C ASP A 539 19.90 -13.42 -3.73
N PRO A 540 19.37 -13.56 -4.96
CA PRO A 540 19.50 -14.81 -5.72
C PRO A 540 20.96 -15.22 -5.96
N VAL A 541 21.88 -14.26 -6.11
CA VAL A 541 23.30 -14.55 -6.32
C VAL A 541 23.95 -15.11 -5.07
N LEU A 542 23.71 -14.47 -3.91
CA LEU A 542 24.24 -14.96 -2.64
C LEU A 542 23.66 -16.33 -2.29
N GLN A 543 22.34 -16.54 -2.51
CA GLN A 543 21.73 -17.83 -2.23
C GLN A 543 22.28 -18.96 -3.11
N GLU A 544 22.43 -18.71 -4.42
CA GLU A 544 23.05 -19.68 -5.34
C GLU A 544 24.51 -19.98 -4.97
N GLN A 545 25.24 -18.99 -4.49
CA GLN A 545 26.61 -19.18 -4.01
C GLN A 545 26.67 -20.11 -2.79
N LEU A 546 25.76 -19.93 -1.84
CA LEU A 546 25.72 -20.74 -0.61
C LEU A 546 25.12 -22.13 -0.86
N PHE A 547 24.13 -22.22 -1.73
CA PHE A 547 23.36 -23.45 -2.00
C PHE A 547 23.26 -23.73 -3.51
N PRO A 548 24.36 -24.04 -4.18
CA PRO A 548 24.42 -24.16 -5.64
C PRO A 548 23.49 -25.29 -6.14
N GLY A 549 22.68 -24.97 -7.15
CA GLY A 549 21.76 -25.90 -7.79
C GLY A 549 20.53 -26.26 -6.97
N VAL A 550 20.31 -25.64 -5.80
CA VAL A 550 19.08 -25.84 -5.01
C VAL A 550 18.01 -24.89 -5.53
N PRO A 551 16.85 -25.38 -6.00
CA PRO A 551 15.81 -24.53 -6.56
C PRO A 551 15.22 -23.59 -5.50
N SER A 552 14.89 -22.36 -5.90
CA SER A 552 14.29 -21.34 -5.05
C SER A 552 12.98 -20.81 -5.64
N HIS A 553 12.04 -20.41 -4.81
CA HIS A 553 10.85 -19.67 -5.24
C HIS A 553 11.26 -18.25 -5.64
N ARG A 554 11.06 -17.92 -6.91
CA ARG A 554 11.35 -16.58 -7.44
C ARG A 554 10.11 -15.71 -7.42
N LEU A 555 10.26 -14.47 -6.96
CA LEU A 555 9.19 -13.48 -6.96
C LEU A 555 8.96 -12.92 -8.37
N SER A 556 7.71 -12.71 -8.76
CA SER A 556 7.34 -12.10 -10.05
C SER A 556 7.58 -10.59 -10.07
N ASN A 557 7.45 -9.92 -8.93
CA ASN A 557 7.58 -8.48 -8.76
C ASN A 557 8.35 -8.14 -7.47
N PRO A 558 9.66 -8.44 -7.40
CA PRO A 558 10.46 -8.18 -6.20
C PRO A 558 10.56 -6.67 -5.92
N ILE A 559 10.63 -6.31 -4.63
CA ILE A 559 10.81 -4.91 -4.19
C ILE A 559 12.16 -4.37 -4.69
N ALA A 560 13.19 -5.23 -4.72
CA ALA A 560 14.51 -4.91 -5.23
C ALA A 560 15.13 -6.17 -5.87
N SER A 561 16.08 -5.99 -6.78
CA SER A 561 16.75 -7.11 -7.49
C SER A 561 17.50 -8.05 -6.55
N ASP A 562 18.00 -7.54 -5.44
CA ASP A 562 18.71 -8.26 -4.38
C ASP A 562 17.76 -8.84 -3.29
N LEU A 563 16.43 -8.82 -3.53
CA LEU A 563 15.39 -9.42 -2.71
C LEU A 563 14.41 -10.21 -3.60
N ALA A 564 14.94 -11.00 -4.55
CA ALA A 564 14.16 -11.57 -5.63
C ALA A 564 13.79 -13.06 -5.47
N VAL A 565 14.32 -13.76 -4.45
CA VAL A 565 14.02 -15.16 -4.18
C VAL A 565 13.70 -15.39 -2.71
N MET A 566 12.83 -16.38 -2.43
CA MET A 566 12.56 -16.82 -1.07
C MET A 566 13.78 -17.52 -0.49
N ARG A 567 14.08 -17.28 0.78
CA ARG A 567 15.24 -17.85 1.47
C ARG A 567 15.11 -19.36 1.70
N LEU A 568 16.18 -20.09 1.39
CA LEU A 568 16.36 -21.52 1.70
C LEU A 568 16.99 -21.75 3.08
N SER A 569 17.59 -20.70 3.65
CA SER A 569 18.30 -20.70 4.92
C SER A 569 18.23 -19.28 5.51
N LEU A 570 18.40 -19.14 6.81
CA LEU A 570 18.53 -17.84 7.49
C LEU A 570 19.90 -17.18 7.26
N TRP A 571 20.90 -17.97 6.82
CA TRP A 571 22.28 -17.50 6.66
C TRP A 571 22.44 -16.33 5.69
N PRO A 572 21.78 -16.24 4.53
CA PRO A 572 21.96 -15.07 3.64
C PRO A 572 21.62 -13.76 4.33
N GLY A 573 20.53 -13.69 5.08
CA GLY A 573 20.12 -12.51 5.86
C GLY A 573 21.12 -12.21 6.98
N LEU A 574 21.48 -13.22 7.77
CA LEU A 574 22.41 -13.11 8.89
C LEU A 574 23.81 -12.67 8.43
N LEU A 575 24.34 -13.23 7.34
CA LEU A 575 25.64 -12.85 6.78
C LEU A 575 25.62 -11.40 6.29
N ARG A 576 24.55 -10.97 5.63
CA ARG A 576 24.39 -9.58 5.18
C ARG A 576 24.33 -8.62 6.36
N ALA A 577 23.58 -8.96 7.40
CA ALA A 577 23.53 -8.17 8.63
C ALA A 577 24.88 -8.10 9.33
N ALA A 578 25.62 -9.20 9.39
CA ALA A 578 26.97 -9.21 9.95
C ALA A 578 27.94 -8.31 9.15
N GLN A 579 27.90 -8.35 7.81
CA GLN A 579 28.69 -7.44 6.97
C GLN A 579 28.35 -5.97 7.22
N GLU A 580 27.07 -5.65 7.33
CA GLU A 580 26.59 -4.28 7.60
C GLU A 580 27.12 -3.77 8.94
N ASN A 581 27.07 -4.61 9.98
CA ASN A 581 27.61 -4.28 11.28
C ASN A 581 29.13 -4.10 11.28
N LEU A 582 29.87 -4.94 10.55
CA LEU A 582 31.33 -4.76 10.35
C LEU A 582 31.65 -3.44 9.66
N ARG A 583 30.90 -3.06 8.63
CA ARG A 583 31.03 -1.74 7.97
C ARG A 583 30.80 -0.57 8.92
N ARG A 584 29.98 -0.77 9.94
CA ARG A 584 29.75 0.18 11.03
C ARG A 584 30.72 0.04 12.19
N GLN A 585 31.84 -0.64 11.98
CA GLN A 585 32.93 -0.81 12.95
C GLN A 585 32.55 -1.62 14.21
N GLN A 586 31.53 -2.48 14.13
CA GLN A 586 31.22 -3.44 15.19
C GLN A 586 32.15 -4.65 15.03
N GLY A 587 33.17 -4.73 15.87
CA GLY A 587 34.22 -5.79 15.78
C GLY A 587 33.77 -7.14 16.33
N ARG A 588 32.74 -7.18 17.16
CA ARG A 588 32.18 -8.40 17.77
C ARG A 588 30.69 -8.48 17.46
N ILE A 589 30.28 -9.50 16.72
CA ILE A 589 28.91 -9.70 16.24
C ILE A 589 28.46 -11.10 16.65
N ARG A 590 27.29 -11.21 17.27
CA ARG A 590 26.56 -12.44 17.55
C ARG A 590 25.10 -12.20 17.27
N LEU A 591 24.64 -12.57 16.08
CA LEU A 591 23.25 -12.43 15.65
C LEU A 591 22.62 -13.81 15.52
N PHE A 592 21.40 -13.92 15.99
CA PHE A 592 20.57 -15.09 15.76
C PHE A 592 19.19 -14.69 15.23
N GLU A 593 18.52 -15.60 14.59
CA GLU A 593 17.17 -15.42 14.06
C GLU A 593 16.39 -16.71 14.23
N HIS A 594 15.15 -16.56 14.70
CA HIS A 594 14.12 -17.57 14.59
C HIS A 594 13.22 -17.20 13.41
N GLY A 595 13.06 -18.06 12.44
CA GLY A 595 12.29 -17.74 11.26
C GLY A 595 12.11 -18.89 10.29
N VAL A 596 11.18 -18.71 9.37
CA VAL A 596 10.76 -19.71 8.39
C VAL A 596 11.64 -19.65 7.14
N VAL A 597 11.95 -20.81 6.57
CA VAL A 597 12.61 -20.98 5.27
C VAL A 597 11.70 -21.74 4.30
N PHE A 598 11.91 -21.55 3.00
CA PHE A 598 10.96 -21.90 1.94
C PHE A 598 11.59 -22.85 0.89
N PRO A 599 11.76 -24.15 1.19
CA PRO A 599 12.25 -25.12 0.21
C PRO A 599 11.21 -25.40 -0.88
N VAL A 600 11.65 -25.52 -2.13
CA VAL A 600 10.75 -25.84 -3.24
C VAL A 600 10.28 -27.28 -3.14
N GLY A 601 8.97 -27.51 -3.24
CA GLY A 601 8.38 -28.86 -3.21
C GLY A 601 8.26 -29.48 -1.83
N ALA A 602 8.51 -28.72 -0.76
CA ALA A 602 8.31 -29.13 0.63
C ALA A 602 7.55 -28.05 1.41
N PRO A 603 6.96 -28.36 2.56
CA PRO A 603 6.40 -27.36 3.46
C PRO A 603 7.45 -26.38 3.96
N GLU A 604 7.00 -25.23 4.42
CA GLU A 604 7.80 -24.26 5.16
C GLU A 604 8.43 -24.92 6.38
N ILE A 605 9.69 -24.56 6.66
CA ILE A 605 10.44 -25.11 7.80
C ILE A 605 10.80 -23.98 8.75
N ASP A 606 10.44 -24.16 10.00
CA ASP A 606 10.78 -23.24 11.08
C ASP A 606 12.18 -23.54 11.59
N ARG A 607 13.06 -22.53 11.56
CA ARG A 607 14.49 -22.67 11.88
C ARG A 607 14.97 -21.65 12.88
N LEU A 608 15.95 -22.09 13.66
CA LEU A 608 16.80 -21.21 14.44
C LEU A 608 18.18 -21.18 13.80
N GLY A 609 18.70 -20.01 13.47
CA GLY A 609 20.03 -19.85 12.89
C GLY A 609 20.80 -18.71 13.53
N GLY A 610 22.12 -18.72 13.35
CA GLY A 610 22.94 -17.64 13.87
C GLY A 610 24.29 -17.49 13.18
N VAL A 611 24.87 -16.31 13.36
CA VAL A 611 26.21 -15.91 12.90
C VAL A 611 27.00 -15.25 14.03
N ALA A 612 28.22 -15.71 14.24
CA ALA A 612 29.16 -15.06 15.16
C ALA A 612 30.46 -14.68 14.44
N VAL A 613 30.91 -13.45 14.67
CA VAL A 613 32.17 -12.90 14.11
C VAL A 613 32.93 -12.15 15.20
N GLY A 614 34.27 -12.26 15.19
CA GLY A 614 35.14 -11.51 16.10
C GLY A 614 35.49 -12.26 17.37
N GLY A 615 35.70 -11.53 18.44
CA GLY A 615 36.22 -12.06 19.71
C GLY A 615 35.26 -13.01 20.44
N ARG A 616 35.85 -13.95 21.17
CA ARG A 616 35.10 -14.85 22.08
C ARG A 616 34.29 -14.06 23.08
N ARG A 617 34.87 -13.04 23.70
CA ARG A 617 34.25 -12.15 24.68
C ARG A 617 34.37 -10.69 24.26
N PRO A 618 33.61 -9.79 24.83
CA PRO A 618 33.89 -8.36 24.70
C PRO A 618 35.28 -8.03 25.20
N GLU A 619 35.93 -7.00 24.63
CA GLU A 619 37.21 -6.48 25.08
C GLU A 619 37.15 -6.15 26.57
N GLN A 620 38.10 -6.68 27.35
CA GLN A 620 38.15 -6.52 28.79
C GLN A 620 39.56 -6.71 29.31
N TRP A 621 39.87 -6.13 30.46
CA TRP A 621 41.20 -6.14 31.05
C TRP A 621 41.63 -7.49 31.65
N GLY A 622 40.68 -8.36 31.98
CA GLY A 622 40.87 -9.59 32.77
C GLY A 622 41.12 -10.85 31.95
N GLU A 623 41.03 -10.76 30.61
CA GLU A 623 41.25 -11.89 29.71
C GLU A 623 41.98 -11.47 28.44
N ASP A 624 42.80 -12.37 27.91
CA ASP A 624 43.46 -12.17 26.62
C ASP A 624 42.42 -12.20 25.49
N GLU A 625 42.63 -11.35 24.49
CA GLU A 625 41.82 -11.33 23.29
C GLU A 625 41.99 -12.66 22.52
N ALA A 626 40.92 -13.41 22.40
CA ALA A 626 40.89 -14.65 21.64
C ALA A 626 39.70 -14.62 20.65
N PRO A 627 39.91 -15.07 19.41
CA PRO A 627 38.81 -15.22 18.47
C PRO A 627 37.81 -16.28 18.97
N ALA A 628 36.54 -16.09 18.67
CA ALA A 628 35.54 -17.13 18.87
C ALA A 628 35.85 -18.33 17.96
N ASP A 629 35.64 -19.53 18.47
CA ASP A 629 35.88 -20.78 17.75
C ASP A 629 34.64 -21.70 17.71
N PHE A 630 34.80 -22.87 17.08
CA PHE A 630 33.71 -23.85 17.00
C PHE A 630 33.24 -24.32 18.36
N TYR A 631 34.07 -24.36 19.37
CA TYR A 631 33.73 -24.85 20.70
C TYR A 631 32.90 -23.80 21.48
N ASP A 632 33.09 -22.53 21.20
CA ASP A 632 32.22 -21.45 21.73
C ASP A 632 30.80 -21.60 21.18
N LEU A 633 30.66 -21.79 19.86
CA LEU A 633 29.39 -22.02 19.22
C LEU A 633 28.71 -23.32 19.72
N ARG A 634 29.51 -24.38 19.85
CA ARG A 634 29.05 -25.66 20.37
C ARG A 634 28.52 -25.52 21.81
N ALA A 635 29.19 -24.75 22.66
CA ALA A 635 28.72 -24.52 24.05
C ALA A 635 27.36 -23.81 24.10
N ASP A 636 27.08 -22.89 23.14
CA ASP A 636 25.77 -22.25 23.02
C ASP A 636 24.69 -23.23 22.57
N LEU A 637 25.03 -24.12 21.63
CA LEU A 637 24.12 -25.17 21.15
C LEU A 637 23.91 -26.29 22.21
N GLU A 638 24.93 -26.66 22.99
CA GLU A 638 24.79 -27.59 24.10
C GLU A 638 23.88 -27.03 25.20
N ALA A 639 23.92 -25.70 25.43
CA ALA A 639 22.99 -25.04 26.35
C ALA A 639 21.55 -25.15 25.85
N LEU A 640 21.33 -25.09 24.53
CA LEU A 640 20.02 -25.33 23.91
C LEU A 640 19.57 -26.78 24.13
N GLY A 641 20.49 -27.76 24.01
CA GLY A 641 20.20 -29.16 24.36
C GLY A 641 19.76 -29.31 25.81
N GLY A 642 20.38 -28.58 26.74
CA GLY A 642 19.98 -28.52 28.14
C GLY A 642 18.58 -27.93 28.37
N LEU A 643 18.18 -26.94 27.57
CA LEU A 643 16.85 -26.33 27.64
C LEU A 643 15.72 -27.33 27.29
N VAL A 644 15.99 -28.27 26.39
CA VAL A 644 15.01 -29.29 25.97
C VAL A 644 15.07 -30.58 26.80
N GLY A 645 15.75 -30.58 27.95
CA GLY A 645 15.67 -31.64 28.96
C GLY A 645 16.81 -32.65 28.97
N GLN A 646 17.78 -32.56 28.09
CA GLN A 646 18.98 -33.41 28.10
C GLN A 646 20.25 -32.59 27.98
N ALA A 647 21.04 -32.53 29.04
CA ALA A 647 22.42 -32.07 28.96
C ALA A 647 23.18 -33.02 27.98
N GLY A 648 23.67 -32.49 26.88
CA GLY A 648 24.31 -33.28 25.81
C GLY A 648 23.35 -33.85 24.75
N GLY A 649 22.10 -33.41 24.70
CA GLY A 649 21.08 -33.93 23.74
C GLY A 649 21.30 -33.57 22.28
N LEU A 650 22.31 -32.76 21.96
CA LEU A 650 22.77 -32.52 20.59
C LEU A 650 24.13 -33.16 20.39
N GLU A 651 24.23 -33.96 19.34
CA GLU A 651 25.44 -34.62 18.91
C GLU A 651 26.03 -33.88 17.69
N PHE A 652 27.34 -33.87 17.58
CA PHE A 652 28.03 -33.18 16.47
C PHE A 652 28.88 -34.19 15.68
N GLU A 653 28.43 -34.49 14.48
CA GLU A 653 29.11 -35.38 13.55
C GLU A 653 29.92 -34.60 12.54
N ARG A 654 31.20 -34.94 12.36
CA ARG A 654 32.01 -34.32 11.32
C ARG A 654 31.42 -34.57 9.96
N ALA A 655 30.99 -33.51 9.28
CA ALA A 655 30.39 -33.56 7.96
C ALA A 655 30.73 -32.28 7.19
N SER A 656 30.59 -32.31 5.87
CA SER A 656 30.86 -31.13 5.03
C SER A 656 29.57 -30.67 4.37
N LEU A 657 29.37 -29.34 4.37
CA LEU A 657 28.34 -28.64 3.61
C LEU A 657 29.07 -27.62 2.71
N GLY A 658 28.68 -27.48 1.44
CA GLY A 658 29.42 -26.71 0.44
C GLY A 658 29.68 -25.25 0.81
N CYS A 659 28.83 -24.62 1.59
CA CYS A 659 29.01 -23.26 2.09
C CYS A 659 29.84 -23.18 3.38
N LEU A 660 30.10 -24.29 4.07
CA LEU A 660 30.90 -24.35 5.29
C LEU A 660 32.32 -24.86 5.03
N HIS A 661 33.22 -24.58 5.98
CA HIS A 661 34.59 -25.02 5.93
C HIS A 661 34.71 -26.55 5.97
N PRO A 662 35.38 -27.22 5.01
CA PRO A 662 35.37 -28.70 4.87
C PRO A 662 35.97 -29.45 6.06
N GLY A 663 36.86 -28.81 6.84
CA GLY A 663 37.46 -29.41 8.03
C GLY A 663 36.95 -28.86 9.36
N ARG A 664 36.04 -27.84 9.34
CA ARG A 664 35.57 -27.16 10.55
C ARG A 664 34.08 -26.98 10.49
N SER A 665 33.38 -28.07 10.13
CA SER A 665 31.93 -28.12 10.07
C SER A 665 31.41 -29.45 10.60
N ALA A 666 30.23 -29.42 11.16
CA ALA A 666 29.54 -30.55 11.75
C ALA A 666 28.06 -30.55 11.38
N ARG A 667 27.52 -31.71 11.17
CA ARG A 667 26.10 -31.97 11.19
C ARG A 667 25.64 -32.04 12.65
N ILE A 668 24.56 -31.38 12.98
CA ILE A 668 23.94 -31.47 14.30
C ILE A 668 22.92 -32.60 14.23
N LEU A 669 23.04 -33.53 15.19
CA LEU A 669 22.11 -34.64 15.33
C LEU A 669 21.39 -34.52 16.67
N ARG A 670 20.16 -35.01 16.70
CA ARG A 670 19.41 -35.26 17.93
C ARG A 670 18.82 -36.66 17.89
N ASN A 671 19.14 -37.45 18.88
CA ASN A 671 18.73 -38.89 18.92
C ASN A 671 19.09 -39.60 17.60
N GLY A 672 20.31 -39.37 17.08
CA GLY A 672 20.83 -39.95 15.85
C GLY A 672 20.18 -39.41 14.55
N ARG A 673 19.27 -38.45 14.61
CA ARG A 673 18.63 -37.80 13.44
C ARG A 673 19.24 -36.46 13.13
N PRO A 674 19.56 -36.19 11.86
CA PRO A 674 20.04 -34.88 11.45
C PRO A 674 18.98 -33.79 11.72
N VAL A 675 19.37 -32.71 12.40
CA VAL A 675 18.50 -31.57 12.73
C VAL A 675 19.06 -30.24 12.32
N GLY A 676 20.33 -30.17 11.89
CA GLY A 676 20.94 -28.91 11.48
C GLY A 676 22.42 -29.01 11.15
N TRP A 677 23.06 -27.85 11.07
CA TRP A 677 24.46 -27.67 10.75
C TRP A 677 25.11 -26.61 11.62
N ALA A 678 26.40 -26.77 11.90
CA ALA A 678 27.24 -25.77 12.54
C ALA A 678 28.65 -25.80 11.98
N GLY A 679 29.33 -24.65 11.88
CA GLY A 679 30.70 -24.59 11.41
C GLY A 679 31.14 -23.18 11.01
N GLU A 680 32.41 -23.09 10.54
CA GLU A 680 32.91 -21.88 9.96
C GLU A 680 32.44 -21.70 8.50
N LEU A 681 32.19 -20.48 8.08
CA LEU A 681 31.97 -20.16 6.67
C LEU A 681 33.12 -20.61 5.81
N HIS A 682 32.86 -21.13 4.63
CA HIS A 682 33.92 -21.61 3.71
C HIS A 682 34.89 -20.49 3.37
N PRO A 683 36.22 -20.73 3.36
CA PRO A 683 37.24 -19.69 3.11
C PRO A 683 37.09 -18.91 1.81
N ARG A 684 36.50 -19.53 0.80
CA ARG A 684 36.15 -18.85 -0.45
C ARG A 684 35.19 -17.71 -0.18
N TRP A 685 34.09 -18.00 0.53
CA TRP A 685 33.05 -17.02 0.83
C TRP A 685 33.52 -15.98 1.84
N VAL A 686 34.38 -16.35 2.79
CA VAL A 686 35.03 -15.37 3.70
C VAL A 686 35.70 -14.26 2.90
N ARG A 687 36.46 -14.64 1.86
CA ARG A 687 37.14 -13.67 0.98
C ARG A 687 36.18 -12.90 0.08
N GLU A 688 35.29 -13.59 -0.60
CA GLU A 688 34.34 -12.97 -1.56
C GLU A 688 33.38 -11.99 -0.85
N LEU A 689 32.94 -12.33 0.34
CA LEU A 689 32.05 -11.48 1.16
C LEU A 689 32.84 -10.46 2.01
N GLY A 690 34.15 -10.48 2.00
CA GLY A 690 35.01 -9.49 2.67
C GLY A 690 34.99 -9.55 4.20
N PHE A 691 34.84 -10.73 4.79
CA PHE A 691 34.93 -10.89 6.23
C PHE A 691 36.38 -10.88 6.69
N PRO A 692 36.76 -10.18 7.80
CA PRO A 692 38.09 -10.13 8.32
C PRO A 692 38.53 -11.45 8.96
N SER A 693 37.60 -12.24 9.46
CA SER A 693 37.78 -13.58 10.01
C SER A 693 36.62 -14.46 9.58
N ALA A 694 36.76 -15.79 9.63
CA ALA A 694 35.69 -16.71 9.26
C ALA A 694 34.50 -16.59 10.22
N PRO A 695 33.30 -16.23 9.74
CA PRO A 695 32.09 -16.31 10.54
C PRO A 695 31.80 -17.74 10.99
N LEU A 696 31.38 -17.89 12.23
CA LEU A 696 30.79 -19.13 12.76
C LEU A 696 29.30 -19.10 12.48
N LEU A 697 28.78 -20.16 11.93
CA LEU A 697 27.39 -20.30 11.52
C LEU A 697 26.76 -21.51 12.17
N PHE A 698 25.49 -21.40 12.53
CA PHE A 698 24.64 -22.55 12.81
C PHE A 698 23.24 -22.35 12.25
N GLU A 699 22.57 -23.44 11.98
CA GLU A 699 21.14 -23.48 11.65
C GLU A 699 20.58 -24.86 12.02
N LEU A 700 19.40 -24.87 12.63
CA LEU A 700 18.72 -26.10 13.01
C LEU A 700 17.19 -25.98 12.95
N ASP A 701 16.50 -27.11 12.75
CA ASP A 701 15.06 -27.18 12.67
C ASP A 701 14.44 -27.10 14.07
N VAL A 702 13.61 -26.11 14.34
CA VAL A 702 12.98 -25.87 15.65
C VAL A 702 12.03 -27.01 16.02
N ALA A 703 11.35 -27.60 15.05
CA ALA A 703 10.46 -28.75 15.27
C ALA A 703 11.16 -29.97 15.88
N ALA A 704 12.50 -30.05 15.73
CA ALA A 704 13.30 -31.10 16.35
C ALA A 704 13.60 -30.85 17.83
N LEU A 705 13.35 -29.62 18.33
CA LEU A 705 13.63 -29.21 19.72
C LEU A 705 12.47 -29.55 20.67
N THR A 706 12.01 -30.81 20.66
CA THR A 706 10.98 -31.27 21.58
C THR A 706 11.52 -31.44 22.98
N VAL A 707 10.80 -30.93 23.97
CA VAL A 707 11.18 -31.08 25.38
C VAL A 707 11.02 -32.52 25.81
N GLU A 708 12.05 -33.10 26.41
CA GLU A 708 12.03 -34.42 27.04
C GLU A 708 12.03 -34.27 28.55
N TYR A 709 11.17 -35.02 29.23
CA TYR A 709 11.17 -34.99 30.69
C TYR A 709 12.39 -35.74 31.21
N PRO A 710 13.10 -35.15 32.17
CA PRO A 710 14.19 -35.88 32.84
C PRO A 710 13.63 -37.09 33.59
N VAL A 711 14.22 -38.27 33.33
CA VAL A 711 13.91 -39.47 34.09
C VAL A 711 14.54 -39.31 35.49
N PHE A 712 13.73 -39.44 36.53
CA PHE A 712 14.25 -39.40 37.86
C PHE A 712 15.35 -40.45 38.06
N ALA A 713 16.50 -40.01 38.53
CA ALA A 713 17.60 -40.85 38.93
C ALA A 713 17.94 -40.57 40.43
N GLU A 714 17.95 -41.64 41.21
CA GLU A 714 18.31 -41.51 42.63
C GLU A 714 19.75 -41.06 42.77
N VAL A 715 19.97 -40.00 43.58
CA VAL A 715 21.28 -39.42 43.87
C VAL A 715 22.04 -40.38 44.82
N SER A 716 23.25 -40.77 44.41
CA SER A 716 24.11 -41.56 45.26
C SER A 716 24.52 -40.84 46.50
N ARG A 717 24.53 -41.53 47.63
CA ARG A 717 25.03 -41.02 48.95
C ARG A 717 26.51 -41.32 49.14
N PHE A 718 27.15 -42.01 48.20
CA PHE A 718 28.54 -42.45 48.31
C PHE A 718 29.46 -41.51 47.55
N PRO A 719 30.74 -41.37 47.94
CA PRO A 719 31.67 -40.46 47.33
C PRO A 719 32.00 -40.89 45.88
N GLN A 720 32.29 -39.89 45.06
CA GLN A 720 32.83 -40.07 43.74
C GLN A 720 34.35 -40.26 43.80
N LEU A 721 34.85 -41.07 42.90
CA LEU A 721 36.27 -41.27 42.69
C LEU A 721 36.68 -40.86 41.26
N ARG A 722 37.72 -40.04 41.15
CA ARG A 722 38.31 -39.67 39.85
C ARG A 722 39.52 -40.49 39.56
N ARG A 723 39.67 -40.92 38.31
CA ARG A 723 40.86 -41.52 37.74
C ARG A 723 41.19 -40.81 36.46
N ASP A 724 42.44 -40.45 36.29
CA ASP A 724 42.94 -39.84 35.06
C ASP A 724 43.67 -40.86 34.18
N LEU A 725 43.49 -40.80 32.90
CA LEU A 725 44.03 -41.71 31.92
C LEU A 725 44.57 -40.95 30.70
N ALA A 726 45.85 -41.04 30.47
CA ALA A 726 46.49 -40.50 29.27
C ALA A 726 46.49 -41.55 28.15
N VAL A 727 45.70 -41.28 27.10
CA VAL A 727 45.46 -42.24 25.99
C VAL A 727 46.14 -41.68 24.75
N VAL A 728 47.06 -42.44 24.15
CA VAL A 728 47.71 -42.09 22.88
C VAL A 728 46.97 -42.76 21.73
N LEU A 729 46.41 -41.96 20.84
CA LEU A 729 45.54 -42.33 19.74
C LEU A 729 46.01 -41.85 18.40
N ALA A 730 45.55 -42.44 17.31
CA ALA A 730 45.70 -41.84 15.99
C ALA A 730 45.10 -40.41 15.93
N GLU A 731 45.63 -39.52 15.14
CA GLU A 731 45.18 -38.14 15.03
C GLU A 731 43.71 -38.02 14.63
N GLU A 732 43.25 -38.96 13.79
CA GLU A 732 41.86 -39.01 13.28
C GLU A 732 40.87 -39.49 14.31
N ALA A 733 41.31 -40.20 15.39
CA ALA A 733 40.41 -40.70 16.41
C ALA A 733 39.59 -39.60 17.05
N THR A 734 38.25 -39.71 17.02
CA THR A 734 37.35 -38.74 17.59
C THR A 734 37.12 -38.96 19.08
N PHE A 735 36.76 -37.92 19.82
CA PHE A 735 36.34 -38.12 21.22
C PHE A 735 35.11 -38.98 21.33
N SER A 736 34.17 -38.92 20.37
CA SER A 736 32.97 -39.79 20.34
C SER A 736 33.37 -41.28 20.30
N SER A 737 34.38 -41.66 19.51
CA SER A 737 34.86 -43.05 19.44
C SER A 737 35.51 -43.50 20.76
N VAL A 738 36.24 -42.56 21.41
CA VAL A 738 36.82 -42.82 22.75
C VAL A 738 35.70 -43.01 23.78
N LEU A 739 34.71 -42.08 23.79
CA LEU A 739 33.61 -42.13 24.71
C LEU A 739 32.80 -43.42 24.56
N GLU A 740 32.54 -43.82 23.32
CA GLU A 740 31.86 -45.10 23.02
C GLU A 740 32.65 -46.29 23.60
N GLY A 741 33.99 -46.34 23.33
CA GLY A 741 34.85 -47.40 23.86
C GLY A 741 34.89 -47.47 25.37
N VAL A 742 34.91 -46.31 26.04
CA VAL A 742 34.89 -46.21 27.51
C VAL A 742 33.53 -46.62 28.08
N THR A 743 32.42 -46.10 27.50
CA THR A 743 31.07 -46.35 28.00
C THR A 743 30.66 -47.81 27.83
N LEU A 744 30.94 -48.40 26.70
CA LEU A 744 30.59 -49.81 26.41
C LEU A 744 31.41 -50.82 27.25
N SER A 745 32.56 -50.40 27.78
CA SER A 745 33.42 -51.25 28.60
C SER A 745 33.19 -51.10 30.11
N SER A 746 32.46 -50.13 30.53
CA SER A 746 32.18 -49.86 31.93
C SER A 746 31.00 -50.66 32.44
N SER A 747 31.08 -51.16 33.69
CA SER A 747 30.00 -51.89 34.37
C SER A 747 28.84 -51.03 34.87
N GLY A 748 28.75 -49.76 34.47
CA GLY A 748 27.73 -48.85 34.96
C GLY A 748 28.13 -48.05 36.20
N LEU A 749 29.36 -48.18 36.67
CA LEU A 749 29.93 -47.35 37.75
C LEU A 749 30.44 -46.02 37.25
N LEU A 750 30.79 -45.90 35.97
CA LEU A 750 31.22 -44.68 35.32
C LEU A 750 30.07 -43.71 35.22
N ARG A 751 30.26 -42.48 35.75
CA ARG A 751 29.28 -41.40 35.72
C ARG A 751 29.60 -40.34 34.71
N HIS A 752 30.86 -39.99 34.52
CA HIS A 752 31.24 -38.94 33.65
C HIS A 752 32.62 -39.17 33.04
N VAL A 753 32.81 -38.78 31.79
CA VAL A 753 34.07 -38.79 31.06
C VAL A 753 34.24 -37.42 30.47
N PHE A 754 35.42 -36.83 30.68
CA PHE A 754 35.78 -35.53 30.09
C PHE A 754 37.21 -35.50 29.67
N VAL A 755 37.50 -34.73 28.62
CA VAL A 755 38.86 -34.45 28.17
C VAL A 755 39.33 -33.20 28.89
N PHE A 756 40.48 -33.22 29.51
CA PHE A 756 41.07 -32.04 30.13
C PHE A 756 42.37 -31.59 29.49
N ASP A 757 43.04 -32.43 28.64
CA ASP A 757 44.18 -32.05 27.85
C ASP A 757 44.29 -32.84 26.57
N VAL A 758 44.82 -32.22 25.52
CA VAL A 758 45.17 -32.84 24.23
C VAL A 758 46.55 -32.41 23.84
N TYR A 759 47.51 -33.28 24.01
CA TYR A 759 48.94 -33.00 23.77
C TYR A 759 49.42 -33.55 22.42
N ARG A 760 50.14 -32.71 21.70
CA ARG A 760 50.86 -33.03 20.48
C ARG A 760 52.26 -32.46 20.60
N GLY A 761 53.25 -33.27 20.65
CA GLY A 761 54.63 -32.78 20.82
C GLY A 761 55.63 -33.86 21.07
N MET A 762 56.78 -33.48 21.68
CA MET A 762 57.87 -34.42 21.99
C MET A 762 57.37 -35.64 22.78
N GLY A 763 57.70 -36.83 22.34
CA GLY A 763 57.29 -38.09 22.99
C GLY A 763 56.00 -38.69 22.46
N ILE A 764 55.37 -38.05 21.45
CA ILE A 764 54.23 -38.61 20.72
C ILE A 764 54.67 -38.87 19.27
N GLU A 765 54.36 -40.05 18.73
CA GLU A 765 54.65 -40.38 17.35
C GLU A 765 53.95 -39.49 16.37
N THR A 766 54.54 -39.17 15.23
CA THR A 766 53.91 -38.38 14.16
C THR A 766 52.62 -39.10 13.69
N GLY A 767 51.49 -38.32 13.60
CA GLY A 767 50.18 -38.86 13.26
C GLY A 767 49.38 -39.42 14.48
N ARG A 768 49.94 -39.17 15.69
CA ARG A 768 49.22 -39.51 16.93
C ARG A 768 49.10 -38.32 17.87
N LYS A 769 48.11 -38.41 18.78
CA LYS A 769 47.89 -37.39 19.84
C LYS A 769 47.70 -38.12 21.19
N SER A 770 48.10 -37.46 22.27
CA SER A 770 47.76 -37.92 23.62
C SER A 770 46.55 -37.14 24.13
N VAL A 771 45.52 -37.87 24.54
CA VAL A 771 44.26 -37.30 25.10
C VAL A 771 44.21 -37.68 26.57
N ALA A 772 44.17 -36.65 27.44
CA ALA A 772 44.03 -36.87 28.86
C ALA A 772 42.54 -36.87 29.25
N LEU A 773 42.08 -37.98 29.77
CA LEU A 773 40.68 -38.24 30.17
C LEU A 773 40.57 -38.23 31.68
N GLY A 774 39.55 -37.50 32.21
CA GLY A 774 39.07 -37.66 33.59
C GLY A 774 37.86 -38.56 33.59
N LEU A 775 37.98 -39.63 34.37
CA LEU A 775 36.92 -40.63 34.54
C LEU A 775 36.37 -40.53 35.94
N ILE A 776 35.09 -40.25 36.08
CA ILE A 776 34.40 -40.18 37.38
C ILE A 776 33.58 -41.44 37.62
N PHE A 777 33.92 -42.17 38.67
CA PHE A 777 33.22 -43.40 39.07
C PHE A 777 32.44 -43.13 40.33
N GLN A 778 31.25 -43.74 40.45
CA GLN A 778 30.42 -43.73 41.64
C GLN A 778 29.43 -44.91 41.58
N ASP A 779 29.31 -45.56 42.71
CA ASP A 779 28.22 -46.55 42.92
C ASP A 779 27.06 -45.91 43.69
N LYS A 780 25.86 -46.46 43.50
CA LYS A 780 24.66 -46.05 44.22
C LYS A 780 24.51 -46.73 45.58
N ASN A 781 25.12 -47.91 45.71
CA ASN A 781 24.85 -48.83 46.83
C ASN A 781 26.01 -48.94 47.83
N SER A 782 27.24 -48.60 47.42
CA SER A 782 28.43 -48.77 48.24
C SER A 782 29.54 -47.78 47.93
N THR A 783 30.49 -47.63 48.83
CA THR A 783 31.77 -46.94 48.57
C THR A 783 32.60 -47.84 47.71
N LEU A 784 33.12 -47.29 46.61
CA LEU A 784 34.00 -48.04 45.70
C LEU A 784 35.34 -48.32 46.34
N THR A 785 35.83 -49.57 46.17
CA THR A 785 37.18 -49.99 46.59
C THR A 785 38.17 -49.79 45.45
N GLU A 786 39.48 -49.75 45.81
CA GLU A 786 40.53 -49.61 44.82
C GLU A 786 40.55 -50.77 43.82
N GLU A 787 40.27 -52.03 44.27
CA GLU A 787 40.24 -53.20 43.42
C GLU A 787 39.12 -53.12 42.39
N VAL A 788 37.95 -52.62 42.70
CA VAL A 788 36.84 -52.42 41.78
C VAL A 788 37.22 -51.38 40.75
N ILE A 789 37.80 -50.26 41.14
CA ILE A 789 38.24 -49.20 40.22
C ILE A 789 39.34 -49.69 39.31
N GLU A 790 40.33 -50.39 39.81
CA GLU A 790 41.41 -50.94 38.93
C GLU A 790 40.82 -51.95 37.91
N GLY A 791 39.83 -52.74 38.29
CA GLY A 791 39.09 -53.64 37.38
C GLY A 791 38.41 -52.86 36.24
N GLU A 792 37.70 -51.77 36.56
CA GLU A 792 37.09 -50.88 35.59
C GLU A 792 38.09 -50.23 34.66
N MET A 793 39.20 -49.70 35.24
CA MET A 793 40.30 -49.08 34.47
C MET A 793 40.99 -50.10 33.55
N ALA A 794 41.15 -51.34 33.95
CA ALA A 794 41.73 -52.40 33.13
C ALA A 794 40.78 -52.73 31.95
N ALA A 795 39.49 -52.83 32.17
CA ALA A 795 38.47 -53.04 31.14
C ALA A 795 38.45 -51.90 30.13
N ILE A 796 38.48 -50.67 30.59
CA ILE A 796 38.52 -49.49 29.74
C ILE A 796 39.79 -49.44 28.88
N ARG A 797 40.95 -49.71 29.47
CA ARG A 797 42.21 -49.75 28.74
C ARG A 797 42.21 -50.89 27.66
N ALA A 798 41.74 -52.04 28.00
CA ALA A 798 41.62 -53.15 27.05
C ALA A 798 40.68 -52.80 25.87
N ALA A 799 39.55 -52.17 26.14
CA ALA A 799 38.58 -51.76 25.12
C ALA A 799 39.15 -50.70 24.18
N LEU A 800 39.78 -49.70 24.72
CA LEU A 800 40.42 -48.66 23.92
C LEU A 800 41.57 -49.17 23.08
N THR A 801 42.39 -50.11 23.62
CA THR A 801 43.43 -50.80 22.85
C THR A 801 42.83 -51.60 21.70
N LEU A 802 41.83 -52.38 21.96
CA LEU A 802 41.19 -53.25 20.97
C LEU A 802 40.47 -52.47 19.86
N ARG A 803 39.73 -51.42 20.26
CA ARG A 803 38.89 -50.68 19.31
C ARG A 803 39.66 -49.58 18.55
N LEU A 804 40.58 -48.91 19.21
CA LEU A 804 41.21 -47.68 18.69
C LEU A 804 42.74 -47.80 18.54
N GLY A 805 43.30 -48.95 18.82
CA GLY A 805 44.75 -49.14 18.81
C GLY A 805 45.47 -48.18 19.80
N ALA A 806 44.80 -47.93 20.94
CA ALA A 806 45.28 -47.00 21.95
C ALA A 806 46.50 -47.58 22.67
N SER A 807 47.47 -46.70 23.01
CA SER A 807 48.51 -46.91 24.00
C SER A 807 48.38 -45.93 25.12
N PHE A 808 48.95 -46.22 26.27
CA PHE A 808 48.80 -45.42 27.49
C PHE A 808 50.14 -44.90 27.95
N ARG A 809 50.15 -43.65 28.45
CA ARG A 809 51.31 -43.07 29.14
C ARG A 809 51.09 -43.21 30.63
N GLU A 810 52.11 -43.58 31.32
CA GLU A 810 52.15 -43.59 32.78
C GLU A 810 52.20 -42.16 33.33
#